data_b5668e61f8b8086c3e7e39f498fad4fa
#
_entry.id   b5668e61f8b8086c3e7e39f498fad4fa
#
_cell.length_a   1.000
_cell.length_b   1.000
_cell.length_c   1.000
_cell.angle_alpha   90.00
_cell.angle_beta   90.00
_cell.angle_gamma   90.00
#
_symmetry.space_group_name_H-M   'P 1'
#
loop_
_entity.id
_entity.type
_entity.pdbx_description
1 polymer ?
#
loop_
_entity_poly.entity_id
_entity_poly.type
_entity_poly.pdbx_seq_one_letter_code
_entity_poly.pdbx_strand_id
1 'polypeptide(L)'
;MPQIVLAIAVVMGLAVPAGAAERASAPRVLTKAGEIAAEITPADASPARVVFEGTVSYQDPMRTIFLADDTGVTFVFGFTAINPLVAVGDRICVTGVAHQGVIIGGIRPDRVEVIGRGDPPPAVPVDPADLATGKYHYHRVAIEGVIRNVAPAGDSAIVLMLHAAGKPARIEVEAPSSDVEVTARRLVDARVRATGIIVGNVNDRRQVVEPFIRVKQLADVEVLEPAPADAFAIPVTPLDALVTRTIGDHRVRVLGTALAGPLSNAIFLRDGDRGLRVAPTDQAAAGISAGDRVEAVGFPMMGLYSVELADATLLVTGSGPPPPPRSTSEGRAAAFVPPDGDLVRIEGSVIDAGGEPRLVVRHGGIDYTIEPPDGVEITAPPGSLVQAIGVCRVATVEGRNYRAVPRACTLLLETADAFTVIRSPSWWTPRRLLEAAAAGLAALAAIVALAAMWIMLLRRQVRRQLTIIERNLQAVAVAEERRRIAREFHDSVNQGLAAAALRLDAAAYRLTDERSKTVLDSQRQLLATLQAEAREFLWDLRDPVHADATIAAAIEAQLEYVAAPATTTIEFEPPDDGADLGATLTPEVRHQTVRIIREAVANAVQHAEASRISVRLAGTETGGLTIEVADDGRGFDVAARTAADGHFGLRGMQERARRIGGDLAIESNPSGGTRVILAVGRKTMA
;
A
#
# COMPACT_ATOMS: atom_id res chain seq x y z
N MET A 1 -4.72 30.31 -36.82
CA MET A 1 -4.16 31.05 -37.99
C MET A 1 -2.69 30.86 -38.03
N PRO A 2 -2.18 30.80 -39.21
CA PRO A 2 -1.59 29.57 -39.75
C PRO A 2 -0.14 29.81 -40.24
N GLN A 3 0.35 28.77 -40.90
CA GLN A 3 1.39 28.84 -41.95
C GLN A 3 2.85 28.66 -41.45
N ILE A 4 3.71 27.97 -42.06
CA ILE A 4 3.98 27.34 -43.40
C ILE A 4 5.44 26.93 -43.33
N VAL A 5 5.85 25.80 -43.84
CA VAL A 5 7.04 25.52 -44.63
C VAL A 5 6.94 24.07 -45.09
N LEU A 6 6.61 23.77 -46.20
CA LEU A 6 7.02 23.66 -47.61
C LEU A 6 8.44 23.07 -47.82
N ALA A 7 8.41 21.82 -48.26
CA ALA A 7 9.07 21.17 -49.38
C ALA A 7 10.61 21.12 -49.45
N ILE A 8 11.08 19.90 -49.70
CA ILE A 8 11.84 19.61 -50.95
C ILE A 8 11.65 18.11 -51.26
N ALA A 9 11.07 17.84 -52.41
CA ALA A 9 11.02 16.55 -53.06
C ALA A 9 12.34 16.30 -53.79
N VAL A 10 12.93 15.10 -53.57
CA VAL A 10 13.89 14.57 -54.52
C VAL A 10 13.27 13.32 -55.12
N VAL A 11 12.99 13.45 -56.40
CA VAL A 11 12.57 12.40 -57.32
C VAL A 11 13.75 11.46 -57.51
N MET A 12 13.61 10.19 -57.04
CA MET A 12 14.32 9.07 -57.67
C MET A 12 13.27 8.02 -58.02
N GLY A 13 13.04 7.94 -59.33
CA GLY A 13 12.21 6.92 -59.93
C GLY A 13 12.80 5.53 -59.69
N LEU A 14 12.04 4.73 -58.99
CA LEU A 14 12.14 3.25 -59.04
C LEU A 14 10.76 2.77 -59.43
N ALA A 15 10.73 2.13 -60.61
CA ALA A 15 9.56 1.51 -61.17
C ALA A 15 9.03 0.48 -60.18
N VAL A 16 7.84 0.68 -59.65
CA VAL A 16 7.05 -0.29 -58.93
C VAL A 16 6.42 -1.18 -60.02
N PRO A 17 6.65 -2.52 -59.99
CA PRO A 17 5.91 -3.41 -60.87
C PRO A 17 4.42 -3.34 -60.49
N ALA A 18 3.57 -2.83 -61.37
CA ALA A 18 2.14 -2.99 -61.32
C ALA A 18 1.83 -4.48 -61.49
N GLY A 19 1.35 -5.10 -60.40
CA GLY A 19 0.93 -6.50 -60.48
C GLY A 19 0.90 -7.25 -59.18
N ALA A 20 0.31 -6.66 -58.12
CA ALA A 20 -0.32 -7.44 -57.08
C ALA A 20 -1.75 -6.95 -56.94
N ALA A 21 -2.61 -7.41 -57.80
CA ALA A 21 -4.04 -7.40 -57.48
C ALA A 21 -4.17 -8.17 -56.17
N GLU A 22 -4.41 -7.41 -55.09
CA GLU A 22 -4.86 -7.94 -53.84
C GLU A 22 -6.09 -8.80 -54.17
N ARG A 23 -5.86 -10.10 -54.17
CA ARG A 23 -6.99 -11.03 -54.18
C ARG A 23 -7.79 -10.68 -52.95
N ALA A 24 -8.87 -9.99 -53.12
CA ALA A 24 -9.90 -9.83 -52.11
C ALA A 24 -10.21 -11.26 -51.66
N SER A 25 -9.66 -11.67 -50.53
CA SER A 25 -10.00 -12.96 -49.96
C SER A 25 -11.50 -12.91 -49.73
N ALA A 26 -12.19 -13.95 -50.13
CA ALA A 26 -13.60 -14.08 -49.89
C ALA A 26 -13.88 -13.69 -48.42
N PRO A 27 -14.92 -12.91 -48.15
CA PRO A 27 -15.20 -12.45 -46.80
C PRO A 27 -15.25 -13.65 -45.88
N ARG A 28 -14.32 -13.67 -44.91
CA ARG A 28 -14.25 -14.75 -43.91
C ARG A 28 -15.59 -14.81 -43.17
N VAL A 29 -16.23 -15.93 -43.22
CA VAL A 29 -17.48 -16.18 -42.50
C VAL A 29 -17.14 -17.07 -41.28
N LEU A 30 -17.42 -16.58 -40.10
CA LEU A 30 -17.22 -17.30 -38.86
C LEU A 30 -18.51 -18.11 -38.57
N THR A 31 -18.32 -19.39 -38.24
CA THR A 31 -19.42 -20.31 -38.02
C THR A 31 -19.36 -21.06 -36.69
N LYS A 32 -18.30 -20.87 -35.92
CA LYS A 32 -18.04 -21.56 -34.65
C LYS A 32 -17.83 -20.58 -33.50
N ALA A 33 -18.35 -20.92 -32.31
CA ALA A 33 -18.26 -20.09 -31.12
C ALA A 33 -16.79 -19.78 -30.76
N GLY A 34 -15.90 -20.76 -30.79
CA GLY A 34 -14.48 -20.55 -30.49
C GLY A 34 -13.77 -19.61 -31.45
N GLU A 35 -14.15 -19.65 -32.77
CA GLU A 35 -13.61 -18.71 -33.77
C GLU A 35 -14.10 -17.29 -33.52
N ILE A 36 -15.38 -17.12 -33.18
CA ILE A 36 -16.00 -15.83 -32.92
C ILE A 36 -15.42 -15.23 -31.61
N ALA A 37 -15.29 -16.06 -30.59
CA ALA A 37 -14.74 -15.64 -29.29
C ALA A 37 -13.29 -15.14 -29.39
N ALA A 38 -12.51 -15.75 -30.28
CA ALA A 38 -11.09 -15.41 -30.51
C ALA A 38 -10.90 -14.29 -31.56
N GLU A 39 -11.97 -13.84 -32.24
CA GLU A 39 -11.86 -12.83 -33.28
C GLU A 39 -11.47 -11.47 -32.71
N ILE A 40 -10.35 -10.96 -33.18
CA ILE A 40 -9.87 -9.61 -32.88
C ILE A 40 -9.89 -8.83 -34.20
N THR A 41 -10.90 -7.99 -34.37
CA THR A 41 -10.99 -7.11 -35.54
C THR A 41 -10.12 -5.89 -35.35
N PRO A 42 -9.09 -5.61 -36.18
CA PRO A 42 -8.34 -4.37 -36.16
C PRO A 42 -9.27 -3.15 -36.36
N ALA A 43 -8.91 -2.01 -35.80
CA ALA A 43 -9.76 -0.81 -35.80
C ALA A 43 -10.08 -0.28 -37.22
N ASP A 44 -9.24 -0.59 -38.19
CA ASP A 44 -9.31 -0.20 -39.60
C ASP A 44 -9.87 -1.31 -40.53
N ALA A 45 -10.16 -2.51 -40.00
CA ALA A 45 -10.68 -3.63 -40.76
C ALA A 45 -12.20 -3.74 -40.66
N SER A 46 -12.83 -4.21 -41.73
CA SER A 46 -14.26 -4.58 -41.71
C SER A 46 -14.45 -5.83 -40.84
N PRO A 47 -15.42 -5.84 -39.92
CA PRO A 47 -15.66 -6.98 -39.07
C PRO A 47 -16.08 -8.20 -39.91
N ALA A 48 -15.60 -9.40 -39.48
CA ALA A 48 -15.92 -10.65 -40.17
C ALA A 48 -17.46 -10.92 -40.15
N ARG A 49 -17.98 -11.51 -41.23
CA ARG A 49 -19.36 -11.96 -41.25
C ARG A 49 -19.49 -13.19 -40.36
N VAL A 50 -20.64 -13.29 -39.70
CA VAL A 50 -20.98 -14.42 -38.85
C VAL A 50 -22.29 -15.06 -39.34
N VAL A 51 -22.27 -16.38 -39.47
CA VAL A 51 -23.45 -17.23 -39.59
C VAL A 51 -23.27 -18.38 -38.61
N PHE A 52 -23.91 -18.30 -37.48
CA PHE A 52 -23.65 -19.17 -36.35
C PHE A 52 -24.93 -19.85 -35.86
N GLU A 53 -24.86 -21.15 -35.67
CA GLU A 53 -25.89 -21.93 -34.98
C GLU A 53 -25.33 -22.38 -33.63
N GLY A 54 -26.07 -22.08 -32.57
CA GLY A 54 -25.66 -22.44 -31.22
C GLY A 54 -26.85 -22.70 -30.30
N THR A 55 -26.54 -23.29 -29.16
CA THR A 55 -27.51 -23.54 -28.09
C THR A 55 -27.42 -22.45 -27.03
N VAL A 56 -28.58 -21.92 -26.65
CA VAL A 56 -28.67 -20.89 -25.63
C VAL A 56 -28.27 -21.43 -24.27
N SER A 57 -27.27 -20.83 -23.67
CA SER A 57 -26.83 -21.11 -22.31
C SER A 57 -27.46 -20.14 -21.29
N TYR A 58 -27.76 -18.90 -21.72
CA TYR A 58 -28.38 -17.86 -20.88
C TYR A 58 -28.89 -16.70 -21.74
N GLN A 59 -29.89 -15.97 -21.24
CA GLN A 59 -30.25 -14.64 -21.74
C GLN A 59 -30.45 -13.69 -20.58
N ASP A 60 -29.74 -12.55 -20.61
CA ASP A 60 -29.84 -11.52 -19.58
C ASP A 60 -31.08 -10.61 -19.81
N PRO A 61 -31.47 -9.77 -18.83
CA PRO A 61 -32.56 -8.82 -18.97
C PRO A 61 -32.39 -7.80 -20.11
N MET A 62 -31.13 -7.54 -20.50
CA MET A 62 -30.81 -6.63 -21.61
C MET A 62 -30.86 -7.33 -22.97
N ARG A 63 -31.37 -8.55 -23.00
CA ARG A 63 -31.47 -9.42 -24.18
C ARG A 63 -30.13 -9.83 -24.81
N THR A 64 -29.03 -9.75 -24.09
CA THR A 64 -27.78 -10.43 -24.50
C THR A 64 -28.01 -11.92 -24.42
N ILE A 65 -27.77 -12.65 -25.52
CA ILE A 65 -27.95 -14.09 -25.59
C ILE A 65 -26.58 -14.73 -25.53
N PHE A 66 -26.35 -15.59 -24.57
CA PHE A 66 -25.08 -16.36 -24.44
C PHE A 66 -25.30 -17.73 -25.07
N LEU A 67 -24.38 -18.15 -25.93
CA LEU A 67 -24.44 -19.31 -26.77
C LEU A 67 -23.26 -20.22 -26.63
N ALA A 68 -23.49 -21.50 -26.80
CA ALA A 68 -22.44 -22.50 -26.82
C ALA A 68 -22.58 -23.43 -28.00
N ASP A 69 -21.44 -23.93 -28.48
CA ASP A 69 -21.33 -25.08 -29.38
C ASP A 69 -20.21 -26.03 -28.86
N ASP A 70 -19.80 -26.98 -29.71
CA ASP A 70 -18.73 -27.93 -29.43
C ASP A 70 -17.32 -27.29 -29.32
N THR A 71 -17.16 -26.05 -29.78
CA THR A 71 -15.89 -25.33 -29.82
C THR A 71 -15.70 -24.33 -28.71
N GLY A 72 -16.79 -23.88 -28.04
CA GLY A 72 -16.72 -22.93 -26.96
C GLY A 72 -18.00 -22.13 -26.76
N VAL A 73 -17.82 -20.88 -26.29
CA VAL A 73 -18.91 -19.97 -25.97
C VAL A 73 -18.71 -18.63 -26.66
N THR A 74 -19.84 -17.98 -27.00
CA THR A 74 -19.86 -16.61 -27.51
C THR A 74 -21.15 -15.91 -27.05
N PHE A 75 -21.35 -14.67 -27.43
CA PHE A 75 -22.58 -13.95 -27.10
C PHE A 75 -23.12 -13.15 -28.28
N VAL A 76 -24.42 -12.96 -28.29
CA VAL A 76 -25.14 -12.03 -29.19
C VAL A 76 -25.40 -10.75 -28.43
N PHE A 77 -24.89 -9.63 -28.95
CA PHE A 77 -25.03 -8.33 -28.32
C PHE A 77 -26.47 -7.98 -28.01
N GLY A 78 -26.73 -7.53 -26.78
CA GLY A 78 -28.04 -7.12 -26.30
C GLY A 78 -28.45 -5.72 -26.72
N PHE A 79 -29.52 -5.19 -26.12
CA PHE A 79 -30.13 -3.88 -26.42
C PHE A 79 -30.69 -3.75 -27.83
N THR A 80 -30.87 -4.85 -28.56
CA THR A 80 -31.43 -4.85 -29.90
C THR A 80 -32.85 -5.37 -29.88
N ALA A 81 -33.73 -4.72 -30.62
CA ALA A 81 -35.11 -5.23 -30.81
C ALA A 81 -35.17 -6.54 -31.62
N ILE A 82 -34.03 -6.89 -32.27
CA ILE A 82 -33.89 -8.09 -33.11
C ILE A 82 -33.78 -9.36 -32.23
N ASN A 83 -33.21 -9.25 -31.02
CA ASN A 83 -33.05 -10.41 -30.15
C ASN A 83 -34.40 -10.90 -29.62
N PRO A 84 -34.82 -12.13 -29.93
CA PRO A 84 -36.06 -12.71 -29.38
C PRO A 84 -35.89 -13.02 -27.88
N LEU A 85 -37.01 -13.29 -27.21
CA LEU A 85 -36.95 -13.94 -25.90
C LEU A 85 -36.69 -15.43 -26.13
N VAL A 86 -35.65 -15.95 -25.49
CA VAL A 86 -35.21 -17.34 -25.63
C VAL A 86 -35.06 -18.00 -24.27
N ALA A 87 -35.19 -19.31 -24.26
CA ALA A 87 -34.96 -20.13 -23.07
C ALA A 87 -33.61 -20.87 -23.18
N VAL A 88 -33.08 -21.25 -22.05
CA VAL A 88 -31.90 -22.14 -21.99
C VAL A 88 -32.23 -23.46 -22.70
N GLY A 89 -31.35 -23.88 -23.63
CA GLY A 89 -31.58 -25.05 -24.48
C GLY A 89 -32.22 -24.74 -25.82
N ASP A 90 -32.73 -23.52 -26.08
CA ASP A 90 -33.17 -23.17 -27.43
C ASP A 90 -31.97 -23.17 -28.38
N ARG A 91 -32.18 -23.72 -29.58
CA ARG A 91 -31.24 -23.62 -30.69
C ARG A 91 -31.58 -22.41 -31.53
N ILE A 92 -30.60 -21.56 -31.76
CA ILE A 92 -30.79 -20.35 -32.56
C ILE A 92 -29.77 -20.27 -33.68
N CYS A 93 -30.18 -19.69 -34.79
CA CYS A 93 -29.31 -19.29 -35.88
C CYS A 93 -29.15 -17.77 -35.84
N VAL A 94 -27.91 -17.28 -35.82
CA VAL A 94 -27.58 -15.86 -35.78
C VAL A 94 -26.79 -15.50 -37.03
N THR A 95 -27.25 -14.50 -37.76
CA THR A 95 -26.50 -13.86 -38.82
C THR A 95 -26.14 -12.42 -38.41
N GLY A 96 -24.91 -12.01 -38.70
CA GLY A 96 -24.46 -10.70 -38.29
C GLY A 96 -23.00 -10.44 -38.61
N VAL A 97 -22.37 -9.66 -37.79
CA VAL A 97 -20.92 -9.37 -37.88
C VAL A 97 -20.26 -9.61 -36.52
N ALA A 98 -18.99 -9.98 -36.56
CA ALA A 98 -18.20 -10.12 -35.34
C ALA A 98 -18.15 -8.80 -34.60
N HIS A 99 -18.30 -8.87 -33.29
CA HIS A 99 -18.28 -7.74 -32.36
C HIS A 99 -17.21 -7.98 -31.33
N GLN A 100 -16.32 -7.00 -31.18
CA GLN A 100 -15.30 -7.08 -30.16
C GLN A 100 -15.94 -6.86 -28.78
N GLY A 101 -16.10 -7.93 -28.02
CA GLY A 101 -16.52 -7.85 -26.63
C GLY A 101 -15.38 -7.38 -25.72
N VAL A 102 -15.69 -7.21 -24.43
CA VAL A 102 -14.70 -6.76 -23.46
C VAL A 102 -13.68 -7.86 -23.15
N ILE A 103 -14.10 -9.11 -23.08
CA ILE A 103 -13.24 -10.27 -22.74
C ILE A 103 -13.10 -11.21 -23.94
N ILE A 104 -14.21 -11.64 -24.51
CA ILE A 104 -14.24 -12.49 -25.70
C ILE A 104 -15.05 -11.81 -26.80
N GLY A 105 -14.82 -12.23 -28.04
CA GLY A 105 -15.62 -11.77 -29.18
C GLY A 105 -17.05 -12.28 -29.11
N GLY A 106 -17.97 -11.49 -29.65
CA GLY A 106 -19.39 -11.77 -29.75
C GLY A 106 -19.93 -11.45 -31.15
N ILE A 107 -21.24 -11.39 -31.25
CA ILE A 107 -21.96 -11.15 -32.48
C ILE A 107 -22.85 -9.93 -32.33
N ARG A 108 -22.69 -8.94 -33.20
CA ARG A 108 -23.72 -7.91 -33.43
C ARG A 108 -24.66 -8.44 -34.48
N PRO A 109 -25.91 -8.76 -34.09
CA PRO A 109 -26.83 -9.47 -34.96
C PRO A 109 -27.43 -8.56 -36.03
N ASP A 110 -27.63 -9.11 -37.23
CA ASP A 110 -28.53 -8.59 -38.26
C ASP A 110 -29.89 -9.33 -38.15
N ARG A 111 -29.85 -10.63 -37.79
CA ARG A 111 -31.04 -11.50 -37.65
C ARG A 111 -30.74 -12.59 -36.61
N VAL A 112 -31.72 -12.88 -35.79
CA VAL A 112 -31.73 -13.97 -34.83
C VAL A 112 -33.01 -14.79 -35.00
N GLU A 113 -32.85 -16.07 -35.23
CA GLU A 113 -33.98 -17.00 -35.45
C GLU A 113 -33.89 -18.18 -34.48
N VAL A 114 -34.97 -18.49 -33.83
CA VAL A 114 -35.13 -19.75 -33.09
C VAL A 114 -35.39 -20.86 -34.09
N ILE A 115 -34.45 -21.80 -34.23
CA ILE A 115 -34.54 -22.91 -35.19
C ILE A 115 -35.00 -24.22 -34.57
N GLY A 116 -35.09 -24.28 -33.24
CA GLY A 116 -35.54 -25.46 -32.53
C GLY A 116 -35.24 -25.41 -31.04
N ARG A 117 -35.47 -26.52 -30.38
CA ARG A 117 -35.10 -26.73 -28.97
C ARG A 117 -34.20 -27.94 -28.87
N GLY A 118 -33.18 -27.84 -28.05
CA GLY A 118 -32.22 -28.91 -27.72
C GLY A 118 -32.03 -29.05 -26.22
N ASP A 119 -31.11 -29.89 -25.87
CA ASP A 119 -30.64 -29.98 -24.48
C ASP A 119 -29.84 -28.75 -24.12
N PRO A 120 -29.96 -28.23 -22.88
CA PRO A 120 -29.08 -27.18 -22.39
C PRO A 120 -27.60 -27.58 -22.52
N PRO A 121 -26.70 -26.63 -22.83
CA PRO A 121 -25.26 -26.94 -22.80
C PRO A 121 -24.88 -27.52 -21.45
N PRO A 122 -24.01 -28.57 -21.40
CA PRO A 122 -23.61 -29.17 -20.13
C PRO A 122 -22.95 -28.14 -19.22
N ALA A 123 -23.36 -28.14 -17.95
CA ALA A 123 -22.75 -27.26 -16.96
C ALA A 123 -21.38 -27.84 -16.53
N VAL A 124 -20.34 -27.03 -16.62
CA VAL A 124 -19.00 -27.40 -16.15
C VAL A 124 -18.97 -27.26 -14.63
N PRO A 125 -18.61 -28.30 -13.87
CA PRO A 125 -18.40 -28.16 -12.43
C PRO A 125 -17.19 -27.24 -12.16
N VAL A 126 -17.35 -26.29 -11.27
CA VAL A 126 -16.33 -25.30 -10.92
C VAL A 126 -16.24 -25.11 -9.41
N ASP A 127 -15.05 -24.76 -8.95
CA ASP A 127 -14.79 -24.32 -7.59
C ASP A 127 -14.74 -22.77 -7.49
N PRO A 128 -14.92 -22.16 -6.29
CA PRO A 128 -14.78 -20.72 -6.13
C PRO A 128 -13.46 -20.14 -6.67
N ALA A 129 -12.38 -20.92 -6.64
CA ALA A 129 -11.09 -20.52 -7.17
C ALA A 129 -11.09 -20.37 -8.71
N ASP A 130 -11.90 -21.14 -9.39
CA ASP A 130 -12.01 -21.09 -10.87
C ASP A 130 -12.62 -19.79 -11.36
N LEU A 131 -13.49 -19.15 -10.56
CA LEU A 131 -14.15 -17.90 -10.93
C LEU A 131 -13.13 -16.79 -11.23
N ALA A 132 -12.08 -16.71 -10.42
CA ALA A 132 -11.06 -15.67 -10.55
C ALA A 132 -10.12 -15.89 -11.75
N THR A 133 -10.10 -17.09 -12.35
CA THR A 133 -9.17 -17.39 -13.44
C THR A 133 -9.55 -16.78 -14.78
N GLY A 134 -10.83 -16.40 -14.94
CA GLY A 134 -11.41 -15.97 -16.21
C GLY A 134 -11.62 -17.08 -17.24
N LYS A 135 -11.11 -18.31 -16.98
CA LYS A 135 -11.13 -19.45 -17.89
C LYS A 135 -12.54 -19.84 -18.36
N TYR A 136 -13.50 -19.76 -17.44
CA TYR A 136 -14.87 -20.18 -17.70
C TYR A 136 -15.82 -19.00 -17.90
N HIS A 137 -15.30 -17.82 -18.27
CA HIS A 137 -16.12 -16.64 -18.51
C HIS A 137 -17.16 -16.93 -19.61
N TYR A 138 -18.44 -16.63 -19.34
CA TYR A 138 -19.62 -16.92 -20.15
C TYR A 138 -19.97 -18.41 -20.33
N HIS A 139 -19.18 -19.33 -19.80
CA HIS A 139 -19.56 -20.75 -19.79
C HIS A 139 -20.71 -20.99 -18.82
N ARG A 140 -21.54 -21.98 -19.19
CA ARG A 140 -22.52 -22.53 -18.26
C ARG A 140 -21.80 -23.42 -17.27
N VAL A 141 -21.95 -23.12 -16.00
CA VAL A 141 -21.23 -23.77 -14.90
C VAL A 141 -22.19 -24.23 -13.82
N ALA A 142 -21.73 -25.17 -12.99
CA ALA A 142 -22.40 -25.59 -11.78
C ALA A 142 -21.40 -25.47 -10.61
N ILE A 143 -21.82 -24.82 -9.54
CA ILE A 143 -21.05 -24.72 -8.31
C ILE A 143 -21.85 -25.29 -7.14
N GLU A 144 -21.16 -26.06 -6.29
CA GLU A 144 -21.75 -26.62 -5.07
C GLU A 144 -21.18 -25.92 -3.85
N GLY A 145 -22.02 -25.71 -2.83
CA GLY A 145 -21.60 -25.14 -1.57
C GLY A 145 -22.76 -24.79 -0.66
N VAL A 146 -22.48 -24.18 0.46
CA VAL A 146 -23.45 -23.77 1.47
C VAL A 146 -23.77 -22.28 1.31
N ILE A 147 -25.04 -21.92 1.26
CA ILE A 147 -25.48 -20.53 1.24
C ILE A 147 -25.30 -19.95 2.66
N ARG A 148 -24.51 -18.88 2.77
CA ARG A 148 -24.30 -18.20 4.07
C ARG A 148 -25.13 -16.94 4.22
N ASN A 149 -25.35 -16.21 3.13
CA ASN A 149 -26.10 -14.96 3.17
C ASN A 149 -26.93 -14.78 1.89
N VAL A 150 -28.03 -14.05 2.04
CA VAL A 150 -28.91 -13.62 0.97
C VAL A 150 -29.18 -12.13 1.12
N ALA A 151 -28.86 -11.36 0.11
CA ALA A 151 -29.03 -9.91 0.10
C ALA A 151 -29.68 -9.43 -1.20
N PRO A 152 -30.47 -8.35 -1.20
CA PRO A 152 -30.97 -7.76 -2.44
C PRO A 152 -29.82 -7.17 -3.26
N ALA A 153 -29.95 -7.22 -4.59
CA ALA A 153 -29.03 -6.63 -5.55
C ALA A 153 -29.82 -5.75 -6.54
N GLY A 154 -30.11 -4.54 -6.13
CA GLY A 154 -31.05 -3.66 -6.83
C GLY A 154 -32.50 -4.15 -6.76
N ASP A 155 -33.33 -3.72 -7.73
CA ASP A 155 -34.75 -3.96 -7.71
C ASP A 155 -35.17 -5.30 -8.37
N SER A 156 -34.26 -6.01 -9.02
CA SER A 156 -34.62 -7.15 -9.88
C SER A 156 -33.71 -8.37 -9.72
N ALA A 157 -32.84 -8.38 -8.71
CA ALA A 157 -31.95 -9.50 -8.44
C ALA A 157 -31.69 -9.66 -6.94
N ILE A 158 -31.26 -10.85 -6.56
CA ILE A 158 -30.72 -11.17 -5.23
C ILE A 158 -29.32 -11.78 -5.36
N VAL A 159 -28.49 -11.53 -4.38
CA VAL A 159 -27.17 -12.15 -4.23
C VAL A 159 -27.25 -13.24 -3.18
N LEU A 160 -26.84 -14.45 -3.57
CA LEU A 160 -26.57 -15.55 -2.66
C LEU A 160 -25.06 -15.63 -2.49
N MET A 161 -24.58 -15.52 -1.25
CA MET A 161 -23.17 -15.77 -0.92
C MET A 161 -23.01 -17.26 -0.59
N LEU A 162 -22.49 -17.99 -1.55
CA LEU A 162 -22.17 -19.41 -1.41
C LEU A 162 -20.75 -19.58 -0.91
N HIS A 163 -20.54 -20.53 -0.01
CA HIS A 163 -19.20 -20.94 0.43
C HIS A 163 -18.96 -22.40 0.09
N ALA A 164 -17.79 -22.69 -0.45
CA ALA A 164 -17.32 -24.04 -0.71
C ALA A 164 -15.85 -24.15 -0.30
N ALA A 165 -15.53 -25.11 0.55
CA ALA A 165 -14.19 -25.32 1.11
C ALA A 165 -13.58 -24.05 1.73
N GLY A 166 -14.39 -23.26 2.43
CA GLY A 166 -13.98 -22.01 3.09
C GLY A 166 -13.81 -20.81 2.16
N LYS A 167 -14.08 -20.92 0.87
CA LYS A 167 -13.98 -19.82 -0.11
C LYS A 167 -15.35 -19.32 -0.54
N PRO A 168 -15.55 -18.00 -0.60
CA PRO A 168 -16.80 -17.41 -1.05
C PRO A 168 -16.93 -17.43 -2.58
N ALA A 169 -18.17 -17.62 -3.05
CA ALA A 169 -18.60 -17.38 -4.42
C ALA A 169 -19.89 -16.57 -4.42
N ARG A 170 -19.91 -15.49 -5.19
CA ARG A 170 -21.10 -14.67 -5.38
C ARG A 170 -21.95 -15.29 -6.47
N ILE A 171 -23.24 -15.51 -6.15
CA ILE A 171 -24.26 -15.96 -7.10
C ILE A 171 -25.33 -14.88 -7.17
N GLU A 172 -25.63 -14.40 -8.35
CA GLU A 172 -26.67 -13.41 -8.59
C GLU A 172 -27.87 -14.11 -9.29
N VAL A 173 -29.03 -14.10 -8.64
CA VAL A 173 -30.23 -14.70 -9.15
C VAL A 173 -31.20 -13.61 -9.57
N GLU A 174 -31.78 -13.68 -10.78
CA GLU A 174 -32.82 -12.75 -11.20
C GLU A 174 -34.04 -12.96 -10.30
N ALA A 175 -34.52 -11.89 -9.68
CA ALA A 175 -35.60 -11.89 -8.71
C ALA A 175 -36.60 -10.78 -9.04
N PRO A 176 -37.59 -11.05 -9.90
CA PRO A 176 -38.56 -10.05 -10.33
C PRO A 176 -39.57 -9.64 -9.25
N SER A 177 -39.56 -10.31 -8.07
CA SER A 177 -40.46 -10.01 -6.96
C SER A 177 -39.79 -10.27 -5.60
N SER A 178 -40.28 -9.61 -4.55
CA SER A 178 -39.83 -9.80 -3.18
C SER A 178 -40.05 -11.22 -2.64
N ASP A 179 -40.98 -11.97 -3.18
CA ASP A 179 -41.26 -13.35 -2.76
C ASP A 179 -40.08 -14.29 -3.06
N VAL A 180 -39.32 -13.98 -4.10
CA VAL A 180 -38.09 -14.74 -4.44
C VAL A 180 -37.04 -14.56 -3.34
N GLU A 181 -36.86 -13.34 -2.83
CA GLU A 181 -35.93 -13.07 -1.73
C GLU A 181 -36.35 -13.82 -0.45
N VAL A 182 -37.61 -13.74 -0.08
CA VAL A 182 -38.13 -14.46 1.10
C VAL A 182 -37.91 -15.98 0.97
N THR A 183 -38.12 -16.51 -0.24
CA THR A 183 -37.89 -17.93 -0.52
C THR A 183 -36.39 -18.27 -0.46
N ALA A 184 -35.54 -17.42 -1.04
CA ALA A 184 -34.10 -17.61 -1.05
C ALA A 184 -33.49 -17.53 0.34
N ARG A 185 -34.02 -16.69 1.24
CA ARG A 185 -33.55 -16.62 2.66
C ARG A 185 -33.69 -17.95 3.40
N ARG A 186 -34.61 -18.84 2.96
CA ARG A 186 -34.77 -20.21 3.51
C ARG A 186 -33.64 -21.14 3.08
N LEU A 187 -32.81 -20.75 2.10
CA LEU A 187 -31.67 -21.52 1.66
C LEU A 187 -30.40 -21.23 2.52
N VAL A 188 -30.46 -20.27 3.44
CA VAL A 188 -29.33 -19.99 4.33
C VAL A 188 -29.04 -21.21 5.18
N ASP A 189 -27.80 -21.72 5.08
CA ASP A 189 -27.30 -22.99 5.64
C ASP A 189 -27.74 -24.25 4.87
N ALA A 190 -28.39 -24.12 3.71
CA ALA A 190 -28.59 -25.24 2.82
C ALA A 190 -27.34 -25.46 1.97
N ARG A 191 -27.01 -26.73 1.69
CA ARG A 191 -26.07 -27.08 0.63
C ARG A 191 -26.80 -27.14 -0.69
N VAL A 192 -26.33 -26.36 -1.64
CA VAL A 192 -26.99 -26.20 -2.92
C VAL A 192 -26.02 -26.45 -4.07
N ARG A 193 -26.59 -26.76 -5.24
CA ARG A 193 -25.92 -26.69 -6.55
C ARG A 193 -26.57 -25.59 -7.35
N ALA A 194 -25.83 -24.51 -7.62
CA ALA A 194 -26.29 -23.41 -8.45
C ALA A 194 -25.75 -23.56 -9.87
N THR A 195 -26.66 -23.49 -10.84
CA THR A 195 -26.34 -23.59 -12.27
C THR A 195 -26.59 -22.27 -12.96
N GLY A 196 -25.58 -21.71 -13.60
CA GLY A 196 -25.67 -20.41 -14.26
C GLY A 196 -24.50 -20.17 -15.21
N ILE A 197 -24.26 -18.91 -15.56
CA ILE A 197 -23.09 -18.52 -16.34
C ILE A 197 -22.13 -17.67 -15.48
N ILE A 198 -20.82 -17.83 -15.70
CA ILE A 198 -19.83 -16.93 -15.08
C ILE A 198 -19.80 -15.62 -15.86
N VAL A 199 -20.04 -14.54 -15.13
CA VAL A 199 -19.90 -13.16 -15.59
C VAL A 199 -19.08 -12.37 -14.57
N GLY A 200 -18.81 -11.10 -14.82
CA GLY A 200 -18.12 -10.28 -13.84
C GLY A 200 -17.96 -8.84 -14.31
N ASN A 201 -17.71 -7.97 -13.37
CA ASN A 201 -17.32 -6.60 -13.66
C ASN A 201 -15.92 -6.59 -14.28
N VAL A 202 -15.75 -5.76 -15.29
CA VAL A 202 -14.49 -5.65 -16.03
C VAL A 202 -13.96 -4.23 -15.88
N ASN A 203 -12.71 -4.10 -15.52
CA ASN A 203 -12.04 -2.80 -15.42
C ASN A 203 -11.58 -2.30 -16.80
N ASP A 204 -11.08 -1.06 -16.87
CA ASP A 204 -10.58 -0.41 -18.09
C ASP A 204 -9.38 -1.17 -18.73
N ARG A 205 -8.75 -2.08 -17.99
CA ARG A 205 -7.67 -2.94 -18.47
C ARG A 205 -8.16 -4.28 -19.00
N ARG A 206 -9.46 -4.46 -19.15
CA ARG A 206 -10.13 -5.69 -19.62
C ARG A 206 -9.90 -6.90 -18.69
N GLN A 207 -9.74 -6.64 -17.38
CA GLN A 207 -9.59 -7.69 -16.37
C GLN A 207 -10.91 -7.87 -15.61
N VAL A 208 -11.30 -9.10 -15.39
CA VAL A 208 -12.44 -9.42 -14.51
C VAL A 208 -12.03 -9.14 -13.07
N VAL A 209 -12.67 -8.19 -12.42
CA VAL A 209 -12.34 -7.75 -11.05
C VAL A 209 -13.28 -8.34 -10.00
N GLU A 210 -14.53 -8.62 -10.37
CA GLU A 210 -15.53 -9.21 -9.49
C GLU A 210 -16.31 -10.29 -10.26
N PRO A 211 -15.76 -11.49 -10.37
CA PRO A 211 -16.45 -12.60 -11.02
C PRO A 211 -17.59 -13.10 -10.14
N PHE A 212 -18.71 -13.42 -10.76
CA PHE A 212 -19.86 -14.04 -10.11
C PHE A 212 -20.61 -14.95 -11.07
N ILE A 213 -21.47 -15.81 -10.51
CA ILE A 213 -22.34 -16.67 -11.32
C ILE A 213 -23.71 -16.02 -11.40
N ARG A 214 -24.19 -15.78 -12.61
CA ARG A 214 -25.54 -15.30 -12.86
C ARG A 214 -26.46 -16.46 -13.14
N VAL A 215 -27.55 -16.54 -12.38
CA VAL A 215 -28.54 -17.60 -12.40
C VAL A 215 -29.88 -16.99 -12.82
N LYS A 216 -30.59 -17.66 -13.73
CA LYS A 216 -31.82 -17.11 -14.33
C LYS A 216 -32.98 -17.04 -13.33
N GLN A 217 -33.14 -18.06 -12.53
CA GLN A 217 -34.26 -18.20 -11.59
C GLN A 217 -33.83 -19.03 -10.38
N LEU A 218 -34.51 -18.87 -9.27
CA LEU A 218 -34.20 -19.61 -8.05
C LEU A 218 -34.34 -21.12 -8.21
N ALA A 219 -35.17 -21.60 -9.15
CA ALA A 219 -35.29 -23.02 -9.46
C ALA A 219 -34.01 -23.66 -10.04
N ASP A 220 -33.10 -22.86 -10.59
CA ASP A 220 -31.81 -23.33 -11.08
C ASP A 220 -30.78 -23.47 -9.92
N VAL A 221 -31.21 -23.23 -8.68
CA VAL A 221 -30.47 -23.48 -7.44
C VAL A 221 -31.09 -24.74 -6.79
N GLU A 222 -30.52 -25.88 -7.10
CA GLU A 222 -30.94 -27.17 -6.57
C GLU A 222 -30.52 -27.35 -5.14
N VAL A 223 -31.42 -27.71 -4.23
CA VAL A 223 -31.10 -28.00 -2.84
C VAL A 223 -30.62 -29.45 -2.73
N LEU A 224 -29.36 -29.64 -2.41
CA LEU A 224 -28.73 -30.94 -2.19
C LEU A 224 -28.94 -31.44 -0.75
N GLU A 225 -28.78 -30.52 0.22
CA GLU A 225 -29.04 -30.77 1.62
C GLU A 225 -29.83 -29.55 2.17
N PRO A 226 -31.03 -29.77 2.72
CA PRO A 226 -31.84 -28.66 3.22
C PRO A 226 -31.22 -28.05 4.49
N ALA A 227 -31.43 -26.76 4.68
CA ALA A 227 -31.12 -26.08 5.91
C ALA A 227 -31.85 -26.71 7.10
N PRO A 228 -31.26 -26.74 8.31
CA PRO A 228 -31.98 -27.14 9.52
C PRO A 228 -33.24 -26.29 9.71
N ALA A 229 -34.37 -26.93 9.99
CA ALA A 229 -35.63 -26.24 10.21
C ALA A 229 -35.60 -25.26 11.41
N ASP A 230 -34.83 -25.62 12.44
CA ASP A 230 -34.51 -24.76 13.58
C ASP A 230 -32.99 -24.69 13.73
N ALA A 231 -32.44 -23.50 13.60
CA ALA A 231 -31.03 -23.26 13.73
C ALA A 231 -30.50 -23.59 15.15
N PHE A 232 -31.33 -23.41 16.19
CA PHE A 232 -30.95 -23.72 17.55
C PHE A 232 -31.15 -25.22 17.93
N ALA A 233 -31.70 -26.04 17.05
CA ALA A 233 -31.72 -27.50 17.22
C ALA A 233 -30.40 -28.19 16.82
N ILE A 234 -29.49 -27.46 16.17
CA ILE A 234 -28.14 -27.97 15.84
C ILE A 234 -27.43 -28.41 17.12
N PRO A 235 -26.76 -29.58 17.14
CA PRO A 235 -25.95 -30.00 18.30
C PRO A 235 -24.89 -28.96 18.68
N VAL A 236 -24.71 -28.73 19.97
CA VAL A 236 -23.71 -27.78 20.47
C VAL A 236 -22.31 -28.26 20.10
N THR A 237 -21.56 -27.37 19.50
CA THR A 237 -20.14 -27.57 19.16
C THR A 237 -19.29 -26.88 20.23
N PRO A 238 -18.48 -27.62 21.00
CA PRO A 238 -17.53 -27.02 21.95
C PRO A 238 -16.53 -26.10 21.23
N LEU A 239 -16.16 -25.00 21.85
CA LEU A 239 -15.20 -24.05 21.23
C LEU A 239 -13.85 -24.70 20.92
N ASP A 240 -13.39 -25.62 21.73
CA ASP A 240 -12.17 -26.39 21.45
C ASP A 240 -12.24 -27.21 20.15
N ALA A 241 -13.43 -27.71 19.81
CA ALA A 241 -13.61 -28.46 18.58
C ALA A 241 -13.52 -27.58 17.34
N LEU A 242 -13.88 -26.31 17.44
CA LEU A 242 -13.73 -25.34 16.34
C LEU A 242 -12.26 -25.06 16.00
N VAL A 243 -11.37 -25.12 16.99
CA VAL A 243 -9.94 -24.82 16.79
C VAL A 243 -9.18 -26.05 16.25
N THR A 244 -9.65 -27.26 16.52
CA THR A 244 -8.92 -28.51 16.25
C THR A 244 -9.42 -29.26 15.01
N ARG A 245 -10.62 -28.95 14.53
CA ARG A 245 -11.23 -29.63 13.37
C ARG A 245 -11.15 -28.77 12.12
N THR A 246 -11.22 -29.43 10.95
CA THR A 246 -11.45 -28.74 9.69
C THR A 246 -12.79 -28.00 9.77
N ILE A 247 -12.75 -26.71 9.52
CA ILE A 247 -13.94 -25.85 9.56
C ILE A 247 -14.83 -26.24 8.38
N GLY A 248 -16.06 -26.65 8.70
CA GLY A 248 -17.10 -26.88 7.70
C GLY A 248 -17.70 -25.57 7.17
N ASP A 249 -18.48 -25.67 6.10
CA ASP A 249 -19.17 -24.53 5.53
C ASP A 249 -20.54 -24.29 6.21
N HIS A 250 -21.09 -25.24 6.94
CA HIS A 250 -22.37 -25.16 7.64
C HIS A 250 -22.29 -24.39 8.97
N ARG A 251 -23.46 -23.93 9.43
CA ARG A 251 -23.60 -23.31 10.75
C ARG A 251 -23.22 -24.27 11.85
N VAL A 252 -22.68 -23.72 12.90
CA VAL A 252 -22.45 -24.39 14.18
C VAL A 252 -23.17 -23.64 15.28
N ARG A 253 -23.62 -24.37 16.31
CA ARG A 253 -24.16 -23.80 17.53
C ARG A 253 -23.12 -23.87 18.61
N VAL A 254 -22.85 -22.76 19.26
CA VAL A 254 -21.91 -22.65 20.38
C VAL A 254 -22.62 -22.03 21.58
N LEU A 255 -22.10 -22.35 22.73
CA LEU A 255 -22.53 -21.82 24.03
C LEU A 255 -21.37 -21.02 24.61
N GLY A 256 -21.66 -19.91 25.26
CA GLY A 256 -20.62 -19.17 25.97
C GLY A 256 -21.19 -18.08 26.86
N THR A 257 -20.34 -17.53 27.69
CA THR A 257 -20.66 -16.33 28.49
C THR A 257 -20.10 -15.11 27.86
N ALA A 258 -20.91 -14.08 27.69
CA ALA A 258 -20.48 -12.80 27.11
C ALA A 258 -19.45 -12.12 28.02
N LEU A 259 -18.35 -11.68 27.41
CA LEU A 259 -17.22 -11.05 28.09
C LEU A 259 -17.43 -9.55 28.30
N ALA A 260 -18.19 -8.94 27.41
CA ALA A 260 -18.53 -7.53 27.36
C ALA A 260 -19.83 -7.36 26.58
N GLY A 261 -20.38 -6.16 26.57
CA GLY A 261 -21.37 -5.74 25.59
C GLY A 261 -20.81 -5.75 24.16
N PRO A 262 -21.57 -5.30 23.15
CA PRO A 262 -21.09 -5.27 21.77
C PRO A 262 -19.86 -4.38 21.63
N LEU A 263 -18.78 -4.93 21.10
CA LEU A 263 -17.54 -4.21 20.79
C LEU A 263 -17.22 -4.35 19.30
N SER A 264 -17.01 -3.23 18.62
CA SER A 264 -16.70 -3.22 17.18
C SER A 264 -17.65 -4.11 16.36
N ASN A 265 -18.95 -3.99 16.62
CA ASN A 265 -20.03 -4.76 15.98
C ASN A 265 -19.92 -6.29 16.13
N ALA A 266 -19.32 -6.75 17.21
CA ALA A 266 -19.21 -8.18 17.55
C ALA A 266 -19.46 -8.41 19.05
N ILE A 267 -19.85 -9.65 19.39
CA ILE A 267 -19.89 -10.16 20.75
C ILE A 267 -18.72 -11.12 20.96
N PHE A 268 -18.19 -11.12 22.16
CA PHE A 268 -17.11 -12.04 22.53
C PHE A 268 -17.61 -12.98 23.60
N LEU A 269 -17.57 -14.27 23.30
CA LEU A 269 -18.03 -15.33 24.19
C LEU A 269 -16.85 -16.10 24.75
N ARG A 270 -16.98 -16.55 26.00
CA ARG A 270 -16.03 -17.48 26.61
C ARG A 270 -16.74 -18.77 27.01
N ASP A 271 -16.13 -19.91 26.65
CA ASP A 271 -16.44 -21.22 27.19
C ASP A 271 -15.13 -21.87 27.63
N GLY A 272 -15.07 -22.25 28.94
CA GLY A 272 -13.85 -22.76 29.56
C GLY A 272 -12.66 -21.78 29.37
N ASP A 273 -11.67 -22.25 28.64
CA ASP A 273 -10.42 -21.53 28.40
C ASP A 273 -10.35 -20.85 27.01
N ARG A 274 -11.44 -20.78 26.28
CA ARG A 274 -11.45 -20.23 24.91
C ARG A 274 -12.36 -19.03 24.81
N GLY A 275 -11.83 -18.01 24.18
CA GLY A 275 -12.59 -16.87 23.65
C GLY A 275 -12.98 -17.10 22.20
N LEU A 276 -14.13 -16.60 21.81
CA LEU A 276 -14.64 -16.63 20.44
C LEU A 276 -15.24 -15.27 20.08
N ARG A 277 -14.83 -14.73 18.95
CA ARG A 277 -15.49 -13.58 18.33
C ARG A 277 -16.72 -14.05 17.56
N VAL A 278 -17.85 -13.42 17.82
CA VAL A 278 -19.13 -13.68 17.15
C VAL A 278 -19.61 -12.41 16.50
N ALA A 279 -19.73 -12.41 15.17
CA ALA A 279 -20.27 -11.31 14.39
C ALA A 279 -21.75 -11.60 14.10
N PRO A 280 -22.70 -10.87 14.70
CA PRO A 280 -24.12 -11.08 14.47
C PRO A 280 -24.57 -10.54 13.14
N THR A 281 -25.63 -11.13 12.56
CA THR A 281 -26.25 -10.68 11.31
C THR A 281 -27.00 -9.36 11.50
N ASP A 282 -27.61 -9.15 12.67
CA ASP A 282 -28.50 -8.02 12.97
C ASP A 282 -28.05 -7.27 14.24
N GLN A 283 -28.75 -6.17 14.54
CA GLN A 283 -28.59 -5.43 15.79
C GLN A 283 -29.00 -6.22 17.08
N ALA A 284 -29.26 -7.52 16.96
CA ALA A 284 -29.62 -8.40 18.08
C ALA A 284 -28.55 -8.42 19.20
N ALA A 285 -27.35 -7.96 18.91
CA ALA A 285 -26.28 -7.80 19.90
C ALA A 285 -26.52 -6.65 20.90
N ALA A 286 -27.37 -5.68 20.61
CA ALA A 286 -27.52 -4.44 21.39
C ALA A 286 -28.04 -4.65 22.82
N GLY A 287 -28.66 -5.79 23.13
CA GLY A 287 -29.20 -6.10 24.45
C GLY A 287 -28.31 -7.02 25.29
N ILE A 288 -27.14 -7.43 24.78
CA ILE A 288 -26.26 -8.37 25.48
C ILE A 288 -25.27 -7.61 26.37
N SER A 289 -25.11 -8.10 27.58
CA SER A 289 -24.23 -7.52 28.61
C SER A 289 -23.20 -8.55 29.09
N ALA A 290 -22.11 -8.06 29.70
CA ALA A 290 -21.11 -8.91 30.31
C ALA A 290 -21.75 -9.85 31.35
N GLY A 291 -21.46 -11.15 31.24
CA GLY A 291 -22.02 -12.18 32.11
C GLY A 291 -23.27 -12.88 31.57
N ASP A 292 -23.87 -12.41 30.47
CA ASP A 292 -24.99 -13.10 29.87
C ASP A 292 -24.55 -14.43 29.25
N ARG A 293 -25.37 -15.48 29.46
CA ARG A 293 -25.21 -16.77 28.79
C ARG A 293 -25.86 -16.70 27.43
N VAL A 294 -25.06 -16.89 26.44
CA VAL A 294 -25.47 -16.70 25.03
C VAL A 294 -25.27 -18.00 24.26
N GLU A 295 -26.32 -18.41 23.57
CA GLU A 295 -26.23 -19.36 22.46
C GLU A 295 -26.06 -18.59 21.16
N ALA A 296 -25.04 -18.96 20.40
CA ALA A 296 -24.80 -18.37 19.10
C ALA A 296 -24.81 -19.45 18.01
N VAL A 297 -25.58 -19.21 16.96
CA VAL A 297 -25.62 -20.07 15.79
C VAL A 297 -25.16 -19.27 14.60
N GLY A 298 -24.03 -19.64 13.99
CA GLY A 298 -23.43 -18.91 12.91
C GLY A 298 -22.44 -19.75 12.09
N PHE A 299 -21.86 -19.15 11.09
CA PHE A 299 -20.91 -19.82 10.22
C PHE A 299 -19.49 -19.67 10.77
N PRO A 300 -18.77 -20.77 11.02
CA PRO A 300 -17.40 -20.69 11.42
C PRO A 300 -16.54 -20.20 10.24
N MET A 301 -15.71 -19.21 10.52
CA MET A 301 -14.73 -18.68 9.57
C MET A 301 -13.34 -18.70 10.18
N MET A 302 -12.35 -19.09 9.38
CA MET A 302 -10.97 -18.96 9.81
C MET A 302 -10.52 -17.51 9.58
N GLY A 303 -10.30 -16.78 10.69
CA GLY A 303 -9.61 -15.50 10.67
C GLY A 303 -8.11 -15.70 10.48
N LEU A 304 -7.36 -14.61 10.52
CA LEU A 304 -5.89 -14.67 10.36
C LEU A 304 -5.20 -15.40 11.52
N TYR A 305 -5.83 -15.46 12.70
CA TYR A 305 -5.22 -16.04 13.90
C TYR A 305 -6.10 -17.07 14.61
N SER A 306 -7.38 -16.79 14.72
CA SER A 306 -8.34 -17.68 15.39
C SER A 306 -9.61 -17.83 14.55
N VAL A 307 -10.41 -18.84 14.90
CA VAL A 307 -11.75 -19.02 14.33
C VAL A 307 -12.68 -17.96 14.91
N GLU A 308 -13.54 -17.43 14.07
CA GLU A 308 -14.63 -16.54 14.45
C GLU A 308 -15.96 -17.07 13.87
N LEU A 309 -17.05 -16.68 14.48
CA LEU A 309 -18.40 -17.04 14.05
C LEU A 309 -19.03 -15.84 13.33
N ALA A 310 -19.30 -16.00 12.05
CA ALA A 310 -19.91 -14.96 11.22
C ALA A 310 -21.40 -15.20 10.99
N ASP A 311 -22.12 -14.15 10.64
CA ASP A 311 -23.55 -14.17 10.32
C ASP A 311 -24.36 -14.90 11.40
N ALA A 312 -24.06 -14.59 12.66
CA ALA A 312 -24.60 -15.32 13.80
C ALA A 312 -25.95 -14.77 14.25
N THR A 313 -26.85 -15.71 14.59
CA THR A 313 -28.06 -15.44 15.36
C THR A 313 -27.77 -15.72 16.82
N LEU A 314 -28.19 -14.82 17.71
CA LEU A 314 -27.88 -14.87 19.14
C LEU A 314 -29.16 -15.09 19.95
N LEU A 315 -29.07 -15.92 21.01
CA LEU A 315 -30.14 -16.15 21.97
C LEU A 315 -29.57 -16.05 23.38
N VAL A 316 -30.04 -15.11 24.18
CA VAL A 316 -29.70 -15.01 25.59
C VAL A 316 -30.53 -16.04 26.37
N THR A 317 -29.87 -16.96 27.04
CA THR A 317 -30.51 -18.06 27.78
C THR A 317 -30.47 -17.83 29.29
N GLY A 318 -29.74 -16.83 29.76
CA GLY A 318 -29.66 -16.48 31.17
C GLY A 318 -28.58 -15.42 31.40
N SER A 319 -28.48 -14.95 32.64
CA SER A 319 -27.45 -14.00 33.06
C SER A 319 -26.71 -14.51 34.28
N GLY A 320 -25.47 -14.15 34.42
CA GLY A 320 -24.58 -14.50 35.53
C GLY A 320 -23.55 -13.42 35.82
N PRO A 321 -22.65 -13.64 36.74
CA PRO A 321 -21.54 -12.72 36.97
C PRO A 321 -20.62 -12.68 35.73
N PRO A 322 -20.09 -11.48 35.37
CA PRO A 322 -19.15 -11.37 34.27
C PRO A 322 -17.90 -12.21 34.51
N PRO A 323 -17.38 -12.88 33.50
CA PRO A 323 -16.18 -13.71 33.66
C PRO A 323 -14.98 -12.82 34.04
N PRO A 324 -14.12 -13.28 34.97
CA PRO A 324 -12.96 -12.48 35.35
C PRO A 324 -11.97 -12.33 34.18
N PRO A 325 -11.30 -11.18 34.06
CA PRO A 325 -10.27 -11.00 33.09
C PRO A 325 -9.07 -11.92 33.38
N ARG A 326 -8.49 -12.48 32.34
CA ARG A 326 -7.27 -13.28 32.45
C ARG A 326 -6.06 -12.36 32.65
N SER A 327 -5.24 -12.67 33.64
CA SER A 327 -3.95 -12.03 33.78
C SER A 327 -3.00 -12.64 32.77
N THR A 328 -2.47 -11.81 31.89
CA THR A 328 -1.34 -12.19 31.04
C THR A 328 -0.11 -12.11 31.92
N SER A 329 0.33 -13.25 32.48
CA SER A 329 1.53 -13.30 33.30
C SER A 329 2.76 -12.95 32.43
N GLU A 330 3.75 -12.27 33.01
CA GLU A 330 5.07 -11.98 32.44
C GLU A 330 5.84 -13.29 32.18
N GLY A 331 5.36 -14.10 31.25
CA GLY A 331 6.03 -15.30 30.78
C GLY A 331 6.97 -14.97 29.64
N ARG A 332 8.18 -15.48 29.69
CA ARG A 332 9.24 -15.34 28.68
C ARG A 332 8.67 -15.34 27.26
N ALA A 333 9.01 -14.32 26.50
CA ALA A 333 8.54 -13.96 25.14
C ALA A 333 8.60 -15.07 24.07
N ALA A 334 9.14 -16.23 24.35
CA ALA A 334 9.30 -17.33 23.39
C ALA A 334 8.09 -18.28 23.25
N ALA A 335 7.09 -18.20 24.15
CA ALA A 335 5.94 -19.14 24.16
C ALA A 335 4.60 -18.46 24.46
N PHE A 336 4.51 -17.14 24.44
CA PHE A 336 3.25 -16.45 24.71
C PHE A 336 2.34 -16.48 23.47
N VAL A 337 1.25 -17.20 23.60
CA VAL A 337 0.13 -17.19 22.66
C VAL A 337 -0.90 -16.21 23.21
N PRO A 338 -1.11 -15.04 22.60
CA PRO A 338 -2.11 -14.10 23.09
C PRO A 338 -3.50 -14.74 23.03
N PRO A 339 -4.34 -14.60 24.07
CA PRO A 339 -5.70 -15.12 24.09
C PRO A 339 -6.60 -14.24 23.21
N ASP A 340 -6.64 -14.56 21.91
CA ASP A 340 -7.48 -13.85 20.95
C ASP A 340 -8.96 -14.05 21.26
N GLY A 341 -9.74 -12.98 21.15
CA GLY A 341 -11.17 -13.00 21.45
C GLY A 341 -11.52 -13.13 22.93
N ASP A 342 -10.56 -13.03 23.85
CA ASP A 342 -10.79 -13.19 25.29
C ASP A 342 -10.53 -11.89 26.10
N LEU A 343 -11.15 -11.78 27.25
CA LEU A 343 -11.01 -10.65 28.17
C LEU A 343 -9.70 -10.78 28.95
N VAL A 344 -8.82 -9.83 28.79
CA VAL A 344 -7.51 -9.82 29.45
C VAL A 344 -7.29 -8.58 30.28
N ARG A 345 -6.47 -8.72 31.31
CA ARG A 345 -5.89 -7.61 32.07
C ARG A 345 -4.41 -7.54 31.77
N ILE A 346 -3.96 -6.37 31.35
CA ILE A 346 -2.55 -6.07 31.12
C ILE A 346 -2.09 -4.94 32.04
N GLU A 347 -0.83 -5.00 32.47
CA GLU A 347 -0.13 -3.91 33.14
C GLU A 347 1.14 -3.63 32.36
N GLY A 348 1.28 -2.42 31.81
CA GLY A 348 2.39 -2.12 30.92
C GLY A 348 2.72 -0.65 30.84
N SER A 349 3.80 -0.34 30.12
CA SER A 349 4.24 1.02 29.88
C SER A 349 3.74 1.56 28.56
N VAL A 350 3.25 2.79 28.58
CA VAL A 350 2.91 3.53 27.35
C VAL A 350 4.17 3.81 26.56
N ILE A 351 4.21 3.37 25.30
CA ILE A 351 5.39 3.53 24.43
C ILE A 351 5.18 4.54 23.30
N ASP A 352 3.94 4.69 22.86
CA ASP A 352 3.57 5.65 21.84
C ASP A 352 2.19 6.23 22.18
N ALA A 353 2.13 7.56 22.14
CA ALA A 353 0.90 8.32 22.29
C ALA A 353 0.72 9.18 21.04
N GLY A 354 0.98 8.60 19.86
CA GLY A 354 0.88 9.27 18.58
C GLY A 354 -0.50 9.91 18.37
N GLY A 355 -0.56 11.02 17.65
CA GLY A 355 -1.70 11.93 17.50
C GLY A 355 -3.00 11.34 16.93
N GLU A 356 -3.15 10.02 16.92
CA GLU A 356 -4.41 9.31 16.70
C GLU A 356 -4.98 8.85 18.06
N PRO A 357 -6.30 8.65 18.18
CA PRO A 357 -6.97 8.24 19.43
C PRO A 357 -6.59 6.83 19.93
N ARG A 358 -5.44 6.33 19.52
CA ARG A 358 -4.95 4.99 19.84
C ARG A 358 -3.68 5.06 20.67
N LEU A 359 -3.75 4.52 21.85
CA LEU A 359 -2.64 4.43 22.78
C LEU A 359 -1.98 3.04 22.67
N VAL A 360 -0.65 2.98 22.63
CA VAL A 360 0.08 1.71 22.59
C VAL A 360 0.74 1.45 23.93
N VAL A 361 0.43 0.30 24.52
CA VAL A 361 0.95 -0.16 25.81
C VAL A 361 1.81 -1.40 25.60
N ARG A 362 3.05 -1.36 26.04
CA ARG A 362 3.96 -2.50 26.02
C ARG A 362 3.84 -3.33 27.29
N HIS A 363 3.42 -4.60 27.14
CA HIS A 363 3.34 -5.57 28.23
C HIS A 363 3.96 -6.90 27.77
N GLY A 364 4.84 -7.49 28.60
CA GLY A 364 5.44 -8.82 28.34
C GLY A 364 6.19 -8.95 27.00
N GLY A 365 6.62 -7.82 26.42
CA GLY A 365 7.29 -7.82 25.13
C GLY A 365 6.36 -7.70 23.92
N ILE A 366 5.05 -7.56 24.11
CA ILE A 366 4.04 -7.39 23.08
C ILE A 366 3.47 -5.97 23.15
N ASP A 367 3.18 -5.41 21.99
CA ASP A 367 2.57 -4.09 21.86
C ASP A 367 1.05 -4.26 21.78
N TYR A 368 0.33 -3.65 22.73
CA TYR A 368 -1.11 -3.61 22.78
C TYR A 368 -1.60 -2.24 22.36
N THR A 369 -2.33 -2.17 21.26
CA THR A 369 -3.04 -0.96 20.85
C THR A 369 -4.34 -0.88 21.62
N ILE A 370 -4.54 0.16 22.39
CA ILE A 370 -5.76 0.39 23.16
C ILE A 370 -6.80 1.05 22.27
N GLU A 371 -7.95 0.42 22.12
CA GLU A 371 -9.09 0.94 21.39
C GLU A 371 -10.21 1.26 22.39
N PRO A 372 -10.46 2.56 22.67
CA PRO A 372 -11.52 2.97 23.59
C PRO A 372 -12.90 2.79 22.96
N PRO A 373 -13.97 2.83 23.77
CA PRO A 373 -15.34 2.90 23.26
C PRO A 373 -15.53 4.11 22.32
N ASP A 374 -16.52 4.01 21.43
CA ASP A 374 -16.85 5.10 20.49
C ASP A 374 -17.11 6.43 21.22
N GLY A 375 -16.46 7.49 20.75
CA GLY A 375 -16.60 8.83 21.32
C GLY A 375 -15.84 9.08 22.63
N VAL A 376 -15.06 8.13 23.13
CA VAL A 376 -14.24 8.26 24.33
C VAL A 376 -12.77 8.45 23.94
N GLU A 377 -12.16 9.52 24.43
CA GLU A 377 -10.72 9.77 24.26
C GLU A 377 -9.95 9.35 25.50
N ILE A 378 -8.98 8.46 25.35
CA ILE A 378 -8.10 8.02 26.42
C ILE A 378 -6.68 8.48 26.10
N THR A 379 -6.09 9.21 27.05
CA THR A 379 -4.73 9.75 26.92
C THR A 379 -3.89 9.36 28.14
N ALA A 380 -2.65 9.00 27.89
CA ALA A 380 -1.64 8.82 28.93
C ALA A 380 -0.26 9.20 28.40
N PRO A 381 0.54 9.92 29.18
CA PRO A 381 1.88 10.31 28.75
C PRO A 381 2.77 9.10 28.47
N PRO A 382 3.66 9.14 27.46
CA PRO A 382 4.65 8.09 27.23
C PRO A 382 5.50 7.81 28.49
N GLY A 383 5.73 6.54 28.78
CA GLY A 383 6.40 6.11 30.00
C GLY A 383 5.49 5.97 31.23
N SER A 384 4.19 6.27 31.12
CA SER A 384 3.20 5.94 32.15
C SER A 384 3.09 4.41 32.31
N LEU A 385 3.00 3.94 33.55
CA LEU A 385 2.57 2.59 33.86
C LEU A 385 1.04 2.59 33.96
N VAL A 386 0.40 1.76 33.14
CA VAL A 386 -1.05 1.70 33.06
C VAL A 386 -1.56 0.28 33.23
N GLN A 387 -2.80 0.16 33.71
CA GLN A 387 -3.55 -1.08 33.68
C GLN A 387 -4.70 -0.91 32.68
N ALA A 388 -4.91 -1.89 31.84
CA ALA A 388 -6.04 -1.94 30.94
C ALA A 388 -6.72 -3.32 30.99
N ILE A 389 -8.06 -3.31 30.97
CA ILE A 389 -8.89 -4.51 30.89
C ILE A 389 -9.73 -4.42 29.63
N GLY A 390 -9.62 -5.38 28.74
CA GLY A 390 -10.37 -5.35 27.50
C GLY A 390 -10.30 -6.68 26.76
N VAL A 391 -11.03 -6.77 25.67
CA VAL A 391 -11.00 -7.95 24.81
C VAL A 391 -9.81 -7.85 23.86
N CYS A 392 -8.96 -8.87 23.89
CA CYS A 392 -7.76 -8.93 23.04
C CYS A 392 -8.14 -9.40 21.64
N ARG A 393 -7.70 -8.64 20.63
CA ARG A 393 -7.69 -9.05 19.21
C ARG A 393 -6.26 -9.09 18.72
N VAL A 394 -5.87 -10.24 18.20
CA VAL A 394 -4.50 -10.46 17.74
C VAL A 394 -4.32 -10.01 16.31
N ALA A 395 -3.36 -9.11 16.08
CA ALA A 395 -2.87 -8.77 14.76
C ALA A 395 -1.66 -9.65 14.42
N THR A 396 -1.71 -10.28 13.24
CA THR A 396 -0.67 -11.16 12.75
C THR A 396 0.11 -10.51 11.62
N VAL A 397 1.36 -10.96 11.46
CA VAL A 397 2.16 -10.71 10.26
C VAL A 397 2.57 -12.05 9.67
N GLU A 398 2.79 -12.05 8.38
CA GLU A 398 3.33 -13.22 7.69
C GLU A 398 4.77 -13.45 8.18
N GLY A 399 4.97 -14.57 8.86
CA GLY A 399 6.27 -15.02 9.35
C GLY A 399 6.98 -15.94 8.37
N ARG A 400 8.20 -16.32 8.70
CA ARG A 400 8.92 -17.35 7.93
C ARG A 400 8.15 -18.68 7.98
N ASN A 401 8.21 -19.44 6.89
CA ASN A 401 7.56 -20.75 6.74
C ASN A 401 6.02 -20.70 6.77
N TYR A 402 5.40 -19.67 6.15
CA TYR A 402 3.94 -19.54 6.01
C TYR A 402 3.18 -19.56 7.34
N ARG A 403 3.80 -19.14 8.43
CA ARG A 403 3.16 -19.00 9.73
C ARG A 403 2.68 -17.58 9.94
N ALA A 404 1.40 -17.43 10.31
CA ALA A 404 0.90 -16.19 10.88
C ALA A 404 1.48 -16.03 12.29
N VAL A 405 2.33 -15.04 12.49
CA VAL A 405 2.97 -14.78 13.79
C VAL A 405 2.28 -13.58 14.44
N PRO A 406 1.82 -13.70 15.69
CA PRO A 406 1.27 -12.56 16.41
C PRO A 406 2.34 -11.48 16.56
N ARG A 407 2.01 -10.25 16.17
CA ARG A 407 2.90 -9.10 16.28
C ARG A 407 2.43 -8.07 17.28
N ALA A 408 1.13 -7.85 17.32
CA ALA A 408 0.49 -6.89 18.20
C ALA A 408 -0.89 -7.38 18.58
N CYS A 409 -1.42 -6.86 19.67
CA CYS A 409 -2.81 -7.08 20.07
C CYS A 409 -3.52 -5.74 20.09
N THR A 410 -4.75 -5.69 19.61
CA THR A 410 -5.67 -4.59 19.88
C THR A 410 -6.50 -4.96 21.10
N LEU A 411 -6.54 -4.12 22.09
CA LEU A 411 -7.34 -4.29 23.30
C LEU A 411 -8.58 -3.40 23.21
N LEU A 412 -9.73 -4.01 22.95
CA LEU A 412 -11.02 -3.35 22.88
C LEU A 412 -11.54 -3.11 24.29
N LEU A 413 -11.73 -1.87 24.68
CA LEU A 413 -12.28 -1.50 25.99
C LEU A 413 -13.79 -1.37 25.91
N GLU A 414 -14.51 -1.90 26.89
CA GLU A 414 -15.96 -1.73 27.03
C GLU A 414 -16.32 -0.35 27.60
N THR A 415 -15.53 0.14 28.57
CA THR A 415 -15.75 1.40 29.27
C THR A 415 -14.44 2.15 29.45
N ALA A 416 -14.51 3.46 29.66
CA ALA A 416 -13.34 4.29 29.97
C ALA A 416 -12.63 3.86 31.26
N ASP A 417 -13.39 3.40 32.27
CA ASP A 417 -12.86 2.97 33.58
C ASP A 417 -12.04 1.68 33.49
N ALA A 418 -12.14 0.95 32.37
CA ALA A 418 -11.32 -0.22 32.09
C ALA A 418 -9.84 0.13 31.85
N PHE A 419 -9.52 1.42 31.74
CA PHE A 419 -8.16 1.95 31.60
C PHE A 419 -7.81 2.84 32.79
N THR A 420 -6.74 2.50 33.50
CA THR A 420 -6.27 3.28 34.66
C THR A 420 -4.77 3.54 34.59
N VAL A 421 -4.37 4.77 34.89
CA VAL A 421 -2.97 5.13 35.04
C VAL A 421 -2.51 4.82 36.44
N ILE A 422 -1.69 3.78 36.61
CA ILE A 422 -1.14 3.37 37.92
C ILE A 422 -0.06 4.35 38.37
N ARG A 423 0.79 4.76 37.44
CA ARG A 423 1.90 5.67 37.74
C ARG A 423 2.22 6.51 36.49
N SER A 424 2.18 7.80 36.65
CA SER A 424 2.67 8.71 35.62
C SER A 424 4.19 8.76 35.59
N PRO A 425 4.83 9.00 34.43
CA PRO A 425 6.25 9.16 34.34
C PRO A 425 6.71 10.32 35.20
N SER A 426 7.91 10.20 35.77
CA SER A 426 8.51 11.30 36.49
C SER A 426 8.57 12.55 35.60
N TRP A 427 8.25 13.71 36.16
CA TRP A 427 8.46 15.01 35.50
C TRP A 427 9.88 15.14 34.95
N TRP A 428 10.84 14.50 35.61
CA TRP A 428 12.24 14.44 35.24
C TRP A 428 12.48 13.32 34.22
N THR A 429 11.99 13.49 33.00
CA THR A 429 12.34 12.58 31.91
C THR A 429 13.77 12.86 31.44
N PRO A 430 14.49 11.83 30.93
CA PRO A 430 15.83 12.03 30.36
C PRO A 430 15.89 13.15 29.32
N ARG A 431 14.82 13.33 28.57
CA ARG A 431 14.66 14.41 27.58
C ARG A 431 14.61 15.80 28.26
N ARG A 432 13.80 15.95 29.31
CA ARG A 432 13.70 17.22 30.05
C ARG A 432 14.96 17.51 30.85
N LEU A 433 15.63 16.47 31.36
CA LEU A 433 16.96 16.63 31.97
C LEU A 433 17.97 17.11 30.94
N LEU A 434 17.94 16.56 29.72
CA LEU A 434 18.79 17.00 28.61
C LEU A 434 18.43 18.44 28.17
N GLU A 435 17.16 18.76 28.07
CA GLU A 435 16.67 20.12 27.76
C GLU A 435 17.07 21.10 28.84
N ALA A 436 16.92 20.75 30.13
CA ALA A 436 17.35 21.57 31.25
C ALA A 436 18.88 21.71 31.31
N ALA A 437 19.61 20.62 31.05
CA ALA A 437 21.08 20.64 30.97
C ALA A 437 21.55 21.49 29.77
N ALA A 438 20.89 21.36 28.62
CA ALA A 438 21.19 22.18 27.44
C ALA A 438 20.87 23.66 27.69
N ALA A 439 19.72 23.97 28.34
CA ALA A 439 19.37 25.33 28.75
C ALA A 439 20.37 25.89 29.78
N GLY A 440 20.78 25.06 30.75
CA GLY A 440 21.82 25.42 31.71
C GLY A 440 23.18 25.69 31.06
N LEU A 441 23.58 24.84 30.12
CA LEU A 441 24.80 25.02 29.31
C LEU A 441 24.70 26.28 28.43
N ALA A 442 23.55 26.52 27.82
CA ALA A 442 23.32 27.73 27.02
C ALA A 442 23.36 28.99 27.90
N ALA A 443 22.74 28.95 29.10
CA ALA A 443 22.79 30.04 30.07
C ALA A 443 24.23 30.27 30.55
N LEU A 444 24.97 29.20 30.85
CA LEU A 444 26.39 29.30 31.25
C LEU A 444 27.25 29.86 30.11
N ALA A 445 27.01 29.39 28.87
CA ALA A 445 27.69 29.94 27.69
C ALA A 445 27.36 31.42 27.48
N ALA A 446 26.08 31.83 27.70
CA ALA A 446 25.65 33.22 27.64
C ALA A 446 26.33 34.05 28.73
N ILE A 447 26.40 33.55 29.97
CA ILE A 447 27.10 34.21 31.09
C ILE A 447 28.62 34.36 30.77
N VAL A 448 29.23 33.28 30.25
CA VAL A 448 30.66 33.32 29.86
C VAL A 448 30.87 34.26 28.68
N ALA A 449 29.92 34.29 27.69
CA ALA A 449 29.99 35.24 26.59
C ALA A 449 29.77 36.72 27.06
N LEU A 450 28.82 36.95 27.97
CA LEU A 450 28.62 38.27 28.58
C LEU A 450 29.82 38.73 29.43
N ALA A 451 30.39 37.80 30.22
CA ALA A 451 31.61 38.05 30.97
C ALA A 451 32.84 38.33 30.06
N ALA A 452 32.94 37.54 29.00
CA ALA A 452 34.00 37.76 27.99
C ALA A 452 33.77 39.07 27.22
N MET A 453 32.53 39.43 26.92
CA MET A 453 32.19 40.69 26.29
C MET A 453 32.48 41.87 27.25
N TRP A 454 32.15 41.73 28.53
CA TRP A 454 32.44 42.74 29.54
C TRP A 454 33.95 42.91 29.77
N ILE A 455 34.68 41.78 29.83
CA ILE A 455 36.13 41.81 29.89
C ILE A 455 36.73 42.44 28.62
N MET A 456 36.11 42.18 27.44
CA MET A 456 36.54 42.79 26.17
C MET A 456 36.26 44.31 26.18
N LEU A 457 35.10 44.73 26.70
CA LEU A 457 34.76 46.15 26.82
C LEU A 457 35.74 46.88 27.79
N LEU A 458 36.02 46.29 28.96
CA LEU A 458 37.02 46.78 29.87
C LEU A 458 38.42 46.84 29.26
N ARG A 459 38.81 45.74 28.54
CA ARG A 459 40.10 45.70 27.82
C ARG A 459 40.13 46.72 26.67
N ARG A 460 38.98 46.98 25.98
CA ARG A 460 38.90 48.07 24.99
C ARG A 460 39.09 49.45 25.60
N GLN A 461 38.58 49.66 26.78
CA GLN A 461 38.70 50.93 27.51
C GLN A 461 40.16 51.14 27.93
N VAL A 462 40.83 50.09 28.44
CA VAL A 462 42.25 50.11 28.77
C VAL A 462 43.13 50.23 27.53
N ARG A 463 42.77 49.57 26.43
CA ARG A 463 43.54 49.60 25.17
C ARG A 463 43.42 50.91 24.41
N ARG A 464 42.31 51.66 24.59
CA ARG A 464 42.21 53.03 24.01
C ARG A 464 43.26 53.97 24.54
N GLN A 465 43.80 53.68 25.72
CA GLN A 465 44.93 54.46 26.28
C GLN A 465 46.28 53.97 25.80
N LEU A 466 46.42 52.69 25.30
CA LEU A 466 47.66 52.12 24.89
C LEU A 466 47.86 52.02 23.35
N THR A 467 46.82 52.36 22.57
CA THR A 467 46.73 52.05 21.12
C THR A 467 47.50 53.00 20.18
N ILE A 468 48.32 53.90 20.68
CA ILE A 468 49.14 54.73 19.79
C ILE A 468 50.49 54.00 19.41
N ILE A 469 50.85 52.98 20.16
CA ILE A 469 52.18 52.35 20.00
C ILE A 469 52.15 50.96 19.34
N GLU A 470 51.05 50.20 19.39
CA GLU A 470 51.07 48.76 19.05
C GLU A 470 50.37 48.36 17.73
N ARG A 471 49.92 49.29 16.93
CA ARG A 471 49.05 49.01 15.75
C ARG A 471 49.69 48.15 14.64
N ASN A 472 50.97 48.01 14.60
CA ASN A 472 51.66 47.37 13.47
C ASN A 472 52.11 45.91 13.69
N LEU A 473 52.05 45.38 14.92
CA LEU A 473 52.59 44.02 15.21
C LEU A 473 51.49 42.94 15.40
N GLN A 474 50.25 43.33 15.59
CA GLN A 474 49.21 42.37 15.95
C GLN A 474 48.42 41.75 14.78
N ALA A 475 48.46 42.29 13.58
CA ALA A 475 47.72 41.79 12.44
C ALA A 475 48.15 40.39 11.97
N VAL A 476 49.45 40.06 12.13
CA VAL A 476 50.00 38.80 11.66
C VAL A 476 49.71 37.65 12.63
N ALA A 477 49.74 37.92 13.95
CA ALA A 477 49.58 36.87 14.97
C ALA A 477 48.13 36.33 15.04
N VAL A 478 47.13 37.14 14.76
CA VAL A 478 45.71 36.76 14.81
C VAL A 478 45.32 35.81 13.68
N ALA A 479 45.92 35.95 12.50
CA ALA A 479 45.62 35.08 11.36
C ALA A 479 46.16 33.64 11.54
N GLU A 480 47.28 33.49 12.20
CA GLU A 480 47.86 32.16 12.45
C GLU A 480 47.12 31.36 13.54
N GLU A 481 46.63 32.08 14.57
CA GLU A 481 45.89 31.43 15.67
C GLU A 481 44.51 30.93 15.23
N ARG A 482 43.82 31.62 14.34
CA ARG A 482 42.56 31.14 13.74
C ARG A 482 42.73 29.84 12.95
N ARG A 483 43.85 29.68 12.27
CA ARG A 483 44.17 28.44 11.53
C ARG A 483 44.44 27.26 12.45
N ARG A 484 45.00 27.51 13.63
CA ARG A 484 45.32 26.47 14.60
C ARG A 484 44.05 25.95 15.28
N ILE A 485 43.19 26.84 15.74
CA ILE A 485 41.93 26.51 16.41
C ILE A 485 41.00 25.71 15.50
N ALA A 486 40.90 26.07 14.22
CA ALA A 486 40.08 25.33 13.26
C ALA A 486 40.56 23.88 13.05
N ARG A 487 41.86 23.62 13.18
CA ARG A 487 42.42 22.27 13.07
C ARG A 487 42.16 21.43 14.33
N GLU A 488 42.38 21.99 15.51
CA GLU A 488 42.22 21.28 16.79
C GLU A 488 40.75 20.91 17.07
N PHE A 489 39.81 21.76 16.67
CA PHE A 489 38.38 21.51 16.79
C PHE A 489 37.93 20.40 15.81
N HIS A 490 38.53 20.36 14.61
CA HIS A 490 38.27 19.32 13.62
C HIS A 490 38.64 17.93 14.13
N ASP A 491 39.78 17.80 14.80
CA ASP A 491 40.28 16.50 15.24
C ASP A 491 39.53 15.97 16.46
N SER A 492 39.09 16.83 17.38
CA SER A 492 38.42 16.40 18.60
C SER A 492 36.96 15.94 18.35
N VAL A 493 36.24 16.60 17.45
CA VAL A 493 34.82 16.24 17.14
C VAL A 493 34.77 14.95 16.33
N ASN A 494 35.61 14.80 15.30
CA ASN A 494 35.64 13.58 14.51
C ASN A 494 36.04 12.35 15.32
N GLN A 495 37.02 12.50 16.23
CA GLN A 495 37.44 11.41 17.11
C GLN A 495 36.36 11.04 18.13
N GLY A 496 35.67 12.02 18.71
CA GLY A 496 34.57 11.80 19.65
C GLY A 496 33.40 11.03 19.03
N LEU A 497 32.97 11.43 17.84
CA LEU A 497 31.89 10.79 17.11
C LEU A 497 32.28 9.41 16.58
N ALA A 498 33.50 9.22 16.09
CA ALA A 498 34.01 7.91 15.67
C ALA A 498 34.13 6.93 16.85
N ALA A 499 34.60 7.41 18.02
CA ALA A 499 34.65 6.58 19.23
C ALA A 499 33.24 6.20 19.74
N ALA A 500 32.25 7.09 19.61
CA ALA A 500 30.85 6.77 19.95
C ALA A 500 30.28 5.69 18.99
N ALA A 501 30.60 5.77 17.70
CA ALA A 501 30.19 4.77 16.71
C ALA A 501 30.77 3.38 17.02
N LEU A 502 32.06 3.32 17.29
CA LEU A 502 32.75 2.08 17.68
C LEU A 502 32.20 1.47 18.98
N ARG A 503 31.79 2.30 19.94
CA ARG A 503 31.21 1.82 21.21
C ARG A 503 29.78 1.27 21.00
N LEU A 504 28.99 1.88 20.11
CA LEU A 504 27.70 1.36 19.74
C LEU A 504 27.83 0.07 18.91
N ASP A 505 28.85 -0.03 18.05
CA ASP A 505 29.16 -1.26 17.30
C ASP A 505 29.58 -2.40 18.23
N ALA A 506 30.41 -2.12 19.22
CA ALA A 506 30.83 -3.08 20.25
C ALA A 506 29.65 -3.49 21.16
N ALA A 507 28.72 -2.60 21.44
CA ALA A 507 27.50 -2.90 22.19
C ALA A 507 26.55 -3.79 21.37
N ALA A 508 26.42 -3.54 20.06
CA ALA A 508 25.61 -4.34 19.15
C ALA A 508 26.04 -5.82 19.11
N TYR A 509 27.36 -6.04 19.15
CA TYR A 509 27.92 -7.39 19.12
C TYR A 509 27.62 -8.22 20.38
N ARG A 510 27.30 -7.58 21.50
CA ARG A 510 27.05 -8.24 22.80
C ARG A 510 25.57 -8.48 23.09
N LEU A 511 24.66 -7.91 22.31
CA LEU A 511 23.23 -8.02 22.53
C LEU A 511 22.66 -9.18 21.72
N THR A 512 22.06 -10.11 22.40
CA THR A 512 21.40 -11.29 21.81
C THR A 512 19.89 -11.08 21.57
N ASP A 513 19.35 -9.99 22.11
CA ASP A 513 17.94 -9.66 22.06
C ASP A 513 17.63 -8.73 20.88
N GLU A 514 16.72 -9.14 20.00
CA GLU A 514 16.33 -8.40 18.78
C GLU A 514 15.75 -7.00 19.06
N ARG A 515 15.22 -6.80 20.24
CA ARG A 515 14.62 -5.54 20.66
C ARG A 515 15.66 -4.49 21.02
N SER A 516 16.68 -4.92 21.74
CA SER A 516 17.82 -4.08 22.06
C SER A 516 18.65 -3.75 20.81
N LYS A 517 18.68 -4.64 19.83
CA LYS A 517 19.27 -4.38 18.51
C LYS A 517 18.56 -3.27 17.75
N THR A 518 17.24 -3.27 17.72
CA THR A 518 16.44 -2.24 16.99
C THR A 518 16.63 -0.85 17.60
N VAL A 519 16.70 -0.74 18.93
CA VAL A 519 17.00 0.53 19.62
C VAL A 519 18.43 0.98 19.31
N LEU A 520 19.36 0.05 19.28
CA LEU A 520 20.76 0.35 19.00
C LEU A 520 20.98 0.77 17.53
N ASP A 521 20.30 0.15 16.60
CA ASP A 521 20.35 0.52 15.19
C ASP A 521 19.77 1.92 14.94
N SER A 522 18.71 2.30 15.67
CA SER A 522 18.20 3.67 15.61
C SER A 522 19.20 4.70 16.15
N GLN A 523 19.96 4.35 17.21
CA GLN A 523 21.00 5.21 17.74
C GLN A 523 22.23 5.28 16.81
N ARG A 524 22.56 4.19 16.13
CA ARG A 524 23.61 4.16 15.08
C ARG A 524 23.24 5.05 13.90
N GLN A 525 21.98 5.02 13.50
CA GLN A 525 21.47 5.84 12.41
C GLN A 525 21.48 7.33 12.77
N LEU A 526 21.10 7.68 14.00
CA LEU A 526 21.19 9.04 14.53
C LEU A 526 22.64 9.52 14.56
N LEU A 527 23.57 8.67 15.01
CA LEU A 527 24.98 9.00 15.07
C LEU A 527 25.60 9.17 13.67
N ALA A 528 25.22 8.35 12.71
CA ALA A 528 25.65 8.48 11.32
C ALA A 528 25.15 9.80 10.70
N THR A 529 23.93 10.22 11.05
CA THR A 529 23.35 11.52 10.63
C THR A 529 24.15 12.67 11.26
N LEU A 530 24.43 12.62 12.56
CA LEU A 530 25.22 13.62 13.25
C LEU A 530 26.67 13.70 12.72
N GLN A 531 27.26 12.56 12.32
CA GLN A 531 28.57 12.52 11.68
C GLN A 531 28.56 13.16 10.28
N ALA A 532 27.46 12.99 9.55
CA ALA A 532 27.27 13.62 8.25
C ALA A 532 27.10 15.14 8.40
N GLU A 533 26.28 15.59 9.34
CA GLU A 533 26.06 17.02 9.64
C GLU A 533 27.33 17.70 10.19
N ALA A 534 28.06 17.06 11.07
CA ALA A 534 29.33 17.58 11.60
C ALA A 534 30.38 17.73 10.48
N ARG A 535 30.48 16.77 9.57
CA ARG A 535 31.35 16.86 8.39
C ARG A 535 30.95 17.99 7.47
N GLU A 536 29.64 18.22 7.31
CA GLU A 536 29.10 19.30 6.51
C GLU A 536 29.43 20.68 7.08
N PHE A 537 29.25 20.86 8.41
CA PHE A 537 29.57 22.11 9.11
C PHE A 537 31.05 22.45 9.07
N LEU A 538 31.92 21.44 9.16
CA LEU A 538 33.37 21.61 9.11
C LEU A 538 33.87 21.92 7.70
N TRP A 539 33.16 21.48 6.67
CA TRP A 539 33.49 21.83 5.27
C TRP A 539 33.19 23.29 4.99
N ASP A 540 32.08 23.83 5.50
CA ASP A 540 31.71 25.24 5.36
C ASP A 540 32.70 26.19 6.06
N LEU A 541 33.41 25.72 7.11
CA LEU A 541 34.41 26.50 7.81
C LEU A 541 35.79 26.48 7.13
N ARG A 542 36.03 25.57 6.19
CA ARG A 542 37.36 25.30 5.63
C ARG A 542 37.62 25.95 4.27
N ASP A 543 36.58 26.38 3.56
CA ASP A 543 36.78 26.85 2.18
C ASP A 543 36.08 28.17 1.87
N PRO A 544 36.70 29.33 2.21
CA PRO A 544 36.24 30.62 1.73
C PRO A 544 36.60 30.89 0.24
N VAL A 545 37.34 29.98 -0.41
CA VAL A 545 37.92 30.21 -1.75
C VAL A 545 36.85 30.24 -2.86
N HIS A 546 35.66 29.70 -2.62
CA HIS A 546 34.60 29.65 -3.65
C HIS A 546 33.51 30.74 -3.56
N ALA A 547 33.64 31.71 -2.64
CA ALA A 547 32.67 32.81 -2.54
C ALA A 547 32.70 33.71 -3.80
N ASP A 548 33.82 33.78 -4.48
CA ASP A 548 34.03 34.62 -5.67
C ASP A 548 34.13 33.82 -6.99
N ALA A 549 34.03 32.47 -6.95
CA ALA A 549 34.09 31.64 -8.16
C ALA A 549 32.74 31.61 -8.87
N THR A 550 32.75 31.54 -10.22
CA THR A 550 31.54 31.30 -11.02
C THR A 550 30.92 29.95 -10.70
N ILE A 551 29.60 29.78 -10.90
CA ILE A 551 28.95 28.48 -10.67
C ILE A 551 29.52 27.39 -11.60
N ALA A 552 29.90 27.75 -12.81
CA ALA A 552 30.55 26.85 -13.76
C ALA A 552 31.88 26.31 -13.21
N ALA A 553 32.73 27.19 -12.68
CA ALA A 553 34.01 26.83 -12.06
C ALA A 553 33.82 25.97 -10.79
N ALA A 554 32.77 26.24 -10.02
CA ALA A 554 32.44 25.44 -8.85
C ALA A 554 31.96 24.03 -9.21
N ILE A 555 31.20 23.87 -10.30
CA ILE A 555 30.79 22.57 -10.83
C ILE A 555 31.99 21.81 -11.35
N GLU A 556 32.81 22.43 -12.19
CA GLU A 556 34.00 21.83 -12.80
C GLU A 556 34.96 21.30 -11.74
N ALA A 557 35.26 22.10 -10.72
CA ALA A 557 36.09 21.71 -9.58
C ALA A 557 35.52 20.50 -8.82
N GLN A 558 34.20 20.37 -8.73
CA GLN A 558 33.59 19.21 -8.05
C GLN A 558 33.59 17.95 -8.94
N LEU A 559 33.51 18.09 -10.24
CA LEU A 559 33.56 16.97 -11.17
C LEU A 559 34.95 16.33 -11.22
N GLU A 560 36.02 17.11 -11.06
CA GLU A 560 37.40 16.60 -10.96
C GLU A 560 37.61 15.64 -9.78
N TYR A 561 36.83 15.77 -8.71
CA TYR A 561 36.92 14.90 -7.53
C TYR A 561 36.06 13.64 -7.61
N VAL A 562 35.27 13.47 -8.66
CA VAL A 562 34.45 12.25 -8.84
C VAL A 562 35.34 11.15 -9.45
N ALA A 563 35.65 10.13 -8.65
CA ALA A 563 36.42 8.98 -9.11
C ALA A 563 35.53 8.11 -10.06
N ALA A 564 35.63 8.37 -11.37
CA ALA A 564 34.97 7.56 -12.38
C ALA A 564 35.88 6.40 -12.82
N PRO A 565 35.31 5.21 -13.17
CA PRO A 565 36.07 4.15 -13.81
C PRO A 565 36.70 4.63 -15.12
N ALA A 566 37.83 4.04 -15.53
CA ALA A 566 38.52 4.42 -16.76
C ALA A 566 37.68 4.23 -18.04
N THR A 567 36.56 3.51 -17.94
CA THR A 567 35.59 3.28 -19.01
C THR A 567 34.50 4.34 -19.10
N THR A 568 34.42 5.28 -18.15
CA THR A 568 33.37 6.30 -18.09
C THR A 568 33.98 7.69 -18.30
N THR A 569 33.50 8.43 -19.27
CA THR A 569 33.88 9.81 -19.55
C THR A 569 32.84 10.75 -18.97
N ILE A 570 33.29 11.75 -18.18
CA ILE A 570 32.45 12.84 -17.69
C ILE A 570 32.76 14.08 -18.52
N GLU A 571 31.78 14.62 -19.21
CA GLU A 571 31.88 15.81 -20.05
C GLU A 571 31.09 16.95 -19.42
N PHE A 572 31.72 18.12 -19.26
CA PHE A 572 31.07 19.33 -18.79
C PHE A 572 30.93 20.34 -19.95
N GLU A 573 29.71 20.74 -20.21
CA GLU A 573 29.38 21.75 -21.20
C GLU A 573 28.98 23.04 -20.48
N PRO A 574 29.90 24.05 -20.40
CA PRO A 574 29.58 25.36 -19.85
C PRO A 574 28.64 26.14 -20.79
N PRO A 575 28.01 27.23 -20.33
CA PRO A 575 27.14 28.05 -21.18
C PRO A 575 27.89 28.70 -22.35
N ASP A 576 27.25 28.71 -23.53
CA ASP A 576 27.86 29.13 -24.79
C ASP A 576 28.31 30.60 -24.83
N ASP A 577 27.76 31.48 -23.99
CA ASP A 577 28.02 32.93 -23.99
C ASP A 577 29.04 33.37 -22.91
N GLY A 578 29.61 32.45 -22.14
CA GLY A 578 30.55 32.75 -21.07
C GLY A 578 29.94 33.58 -19.91
N ALA A 579 28.62 33.73 -19.90
CA ALA A 579 27.91 34.49 -18.87
C ALA A 579 28.04 33.79 -17.51
N ASP A 580 28.37 34.57 -16.47
CA ASP A 580 28.28 34.06 -15.10
C ASP A 580 26.81 33.94 -14.65
N LEU A 581 26.16 32.87 -15.07
CA LEU A 581 24.77 32.56 -14.72
C LEU A 581 24.57 32.42 -13.20
N GLY A 582 25.64 32.35 -12.43
CA GLY A 582 25.64 32.22 -10.99
C GLY A 582 25.79 33.54 -10.22
N ALA A 583 26.08 34.67 -10.87
CA ALA A 583 26.34 35.94 -10.19
C ALA A 583 25.15 36.47 -9.35
N THR A 584 23.93 36.02 -9.67
CA THR A 584 22.70 36.36 -8.95
C THR A 584 22.22 35.29 -7.96
N LEU A 585 22.95 34.16 -7.87
CA LEU A 585 22.57 33.09 -6.95
C LEU A 585 23.02 33.39 -5.52
N THR A 586 22.12 33.18 -4.55
CA THR A 586 22.54 33.19 -3.15
C THR A 586 23.55 32.08 -2.87
N PRO A 587 24.44 32.23 -1.88
CA PRO A 587 25.40 31.18 -1.52
C PRO A 587 24.73 29.83 -1.23
N GLU A 588 23.56 29.81 -0.61
CA GLU A 588 22.75 28.62 -0.34
C GLU A 588 22.32 27.92 -1.63
N VAL A 589 21.74 28.69 -2.58
CA VAL A 589 21.28 28.14 -3.87
C VAL A 589 22.46 27.58 -4.66
N ARG A 590 23.58 28.30 -4.70
CA ARG A 590 24.81 27.85 -5.34
C ARG A 590 25.31 26.53 -4.73
N HIS A 591 25.38 26.47 -3.41
CA HIS A 591 25.86 25.29 -2.67
C HIS A 591 24.95 24.07 -2.92
N GLN A 592 23.65 24.22 -2.78
CA GLN A 592 22.70 23.10 -2.99
C GLN A 592 22.68 22.64 -4.45
N THR A 593 22.80 23.57 -5.39
CA THR A 593 22.88 23.26 -6.82
C THR A 593 24.09 22.37 -7.13
N VAL A 594 25.28 22.75 -6.66
CA VAL A 594 26.50 21.97 -6.87
C VAL A 594 26.40 20.59 -6.21
N ARG A 595 25.76 20.48 -5.04
CA ARG A 595 25.52 19.20 -4.37
C ARG A 595 24.57 18.28 -5.14
N ILE A 596 23.48 18.82 -5.70
CA ILE A 596 22.55 18.04 -6.51
C ILE A 596 23.28 17.46 -7.72
N ILE A 597 24.08 18.27 -8.42
CA ILE A 597 24.86 17.83 -9.56
C ILE A 597 25.85 16.73 -9.18
N ARG A 598 26.61 16.93 -8.11
CA ARG A 598 27.56 15.93 -7.61
C ARG A 598 26.88 14.61 -7.29
N GLU A 599 25.71 14.65 -6.63
CA GLU A 599 24.93 13.47 -6.30
C GLU A 599 24.40 12.77 -7.56
N ALA A 600 23.93 13.54 -8.55
CA ALA A 600 23.46 12.99 -9.81
C ALA A 600 24.60 12.28 -10.58
N VAL A 601 25.77 12.93 -10.67
CA VAL A 601 26.96 12.36 -11.32
C VAL A 601 27.48 11.13 -10.53
N ALA A 602 27.53 11.19 -9.20
CA ALA A 602 27.94 10.07 -8.38
C ALA A 602 27.01 8.86 -8.55
N ASN A 603 25.69 9.10 -8.64
CA ASN A 603 24.71 8.05 -8.91
C ASN A 603 24.90 7.45 -10.30
N ALA A 604 25.19 8.25 -11.32
CA ALA A 604 25.49 7.76 -12.66
C ALA A 604 26.77 6.90 -12.67
N VAL A 605 27.83 7.36 -12.02
CA VAL A 605 29.10 6.60 -11.92
C VAL A 605 28.90 5.27 -11.17
N GLN A 606 28.14 5.27 -10.09
CA GLN A 606 28.00 4.08 -9.21
C GLN A 606 26.97 3.08 -9.73
N HIS A 607 25.95 3.54 -10.44
CA HIS A 607 24.75 2.71 -10.69
C HIS A 607 24.37 2.54 -12.14
N ALA A 608 24.79 3.44 -13.03
CA ALA A 608 24.31 3.43 -14.41
C ALA A 608 25.13 2.52 -15.32
N GLU A 609 26.37 2.19 -14.99
CA GLU A 609 27.32 1.51 -15.90
C GLU A 609 27.48 2.26 -17.23
N ALA A 610 27.41 3.58 -17.15
CA ALA A 610 27.44 4.47 -18.30
C ALA A 610 28.83 4.59 -18.91
N SER A 611 28.89 4.73 -20.23
CA SER A 611 30.15 5.04 -20.93
C SER A 611 30.41 6.54 -21.00
N ARG A 612 29.35 7.34 -20.96
CA ARG A 612 29.40 8.80 -20.98
C ARG A 612 28.39 9.42 -20.03
N ILE A 613 28.85 10.42 -19.29
CA ILE A 613 28.02 11.26 -18.44
C ILE A 613 28.24 12.70 -18.90
N SER A 614 27.20 13.39 -19.33
CA SER A 614 27.24 14.79 -19.72
C SER A 614 26.58 15.67 -18.67
N VAL A 615 27.24 16.78 -18.34
CA VAL A 615 26.70 17.82 -17.46
C VAL A 615 26.62 19.10 -18.26
N ARG A 616 25.41 19.58 -18.55
CA ARG A 616 25.18 20.79 -19.34
C ARG A 616 24.60 21.89 -18.45
N LEU A 617 25.15 23.08 -18.58
CA LEU A 617 24.70 24.28 -17.89
C LEU A 617 24.15 25.28 -18.89
N ALA A 618 22.90 25.70 -18.76
CA ALA A 618 22.26 26.64 -19.66
C ALA A 618 21.43 27.69 -18.92
N GLY A 619 21.40 28.92 -19.46
CA GLY A 619 20.46 29.94 -19.01
C GLY A 619 19.09 29.75 -19.67
N THR A 620 18.01 30.05 -18.93
CA THR A 620 16.66 30.06 -19.50
C THR A 620 16.32 31.45 -20.04
N GLU A 621 15.42 31.54 -21.02
CA GLU A 621 14.93 32.82 -21.61
C GLU A 621 14.27 33.72 -20.53
N THR A 622 13.81 33.15 -19.43
CA THR A 622 13.22 33.87 -18.32
C THR A 622 14.23 34.33 -17.25
N GLY A 623 15.54 34.17 -17.52
CA GLY A 623 16.64 34.57 -16.66
C GLY A 623 16.87 33.63 -15.48
N GLY A 624 16.43 32.38 -15.56
CA GLY A 624 16.73 31.29 -14.64
C GLY A 624 17.93 30.46 -15.12
N LEU A 625 18.24 29.41 -14.36
CA LEU A 625 19.32 28.47 -14.63
C LEU A 625 18.74 27.06 -14.79
N THR A 626 19.18 26.35 -15.83
CA THR A 626 18.88 24.93 -16.02
C THR A 626 20.17 24.14 -16.09
N ILE A 627 20.21 23.05 -15.35
CA ILE A 627 21.34 22.14 -15.35
C ILE A 627 20.80 20.75 -15.65
N GLU A 628 21.41 20.12 -16.63
CA GLU A 628 21.09 18.76 -17.04
C GLU A 628 22.28 17.84 -16.80
N VAL A 629 22.06 16.73 -16.11
CA VAL A 629 23.02 15.63 -15.99
C VAL A 629 22.39 14.44 -16.70
N ALA A 630 23.05 13.95 -17.75
CA ALA A 630 22.54 12.81 -18.54
C ALA A 630 23.61 11.73 -18.65
N ASP A 631 23.22 10.47 -18.49
CA ASP A 631 24.04 9.29 -18.70
C ASP A 631 23.44 8.40 -19.79
N ASP A 632 24.31 7.64 -20.46
CA ASP A 632 23.96 6.65 -21.49
C ASP A 632 23.86 5.23 -20.93
N GLY A 633 23.68 5.08 -19.63
CA GLY A 633 23.72 3.82 -18.92
C GLY A 633 22.42 3.02 -18.96
N ARG A 634 22.30 2.04 -18.05
CA ARG A 634 21.19 1.09 -18.04
C ARG A 634 19.82 1.68 -17.66
N GLY A 635 19.79 2.88 -17.10
CA GLY A 635 18.56 3.52 -16.62
C GLY A 635 17.80 2.68 -15.57
N PHE A 636 16.63 3.17 -15.18
CA PHE A 636 15.76 2.48 -14.21
C PHE A 636 14.31 2.98 -14.31
N ASP A 637 13.39 2.21 -13.74
CA ASP A 637 12.00 2.66 -13.57
C ASP A 637 11.90 3.61 -12.37
N VAL A 638 11.66 4.88 -12.66
CA VAL A 638 11.60 5.95 -11.65
C VAL A 638 10.46 5.73 -10.67
N ALA A 639 9.29 5.25 -11.14
CA ALA A 639 8.13 5.03 -10.28
C ALA A 639 8.36 3.85 -9.31
N ALA A 640 8.96 2.78 -9.79
CA ALA A 640 9.27 1.60 -8.99
C ALA A 640 10.35 1.90 -7.93
N ARG A 641 11.36 2.72 -8.26
CA ARG A 641 12.45 3.05 -7.33
C ARG A 641 12.11 4.13 -6.32
N THR A 642 11.22 5.04 -6.64
CA THR A 642 10.77 6.07 -5.68
C THR A 642 9.87 5.48 -4.58
N ALA A 643 9.23 4.33 -4.85
CA ALA A 643 8.37 3.61 -3.91
C ALA A 643 9.12 2.63 -3.00
N ALA A 644 10.38 2.30 -3.27
CA ALA A 644 11.15 1.32 -2.51
C ALA A 644 11.93 1.99 -1.35
N ASP A 645 11.72 1.49 -0.13
CA ASP A 645 12.49 1.91 1.05
C ASP A 645 13.99 1.61 0.86
N GLY A 646 14.84 2.66 0.86
CA GLY A 646 16.30 2.52 0.84
C GLY A 646 17.06 3.43 -0.13
N HIS A 647 16.41 4.21 -0.97
CA HIS A 647 17.09 5.10 -1.92
C HIS A 647 17.10 6.57 -1.49
N PHE A 648 18.00 6.90 -0.55
CA PHE A 648 18.12 8.25 0.03
C PHE A 648 18.62 9.30 -0.98
N GLY A 649 19.37 8.91 -2.01
CA GLY A 649 19.97 9.84 -2.98
C GLY A 649 18.95 10.61 -3.82
N LEU A 650 18.00 9.91 -4.44
CA LEU A 650 16.98 10.53 -5.30
C LEU A 650 16.05 11.45 -4.51
N ARG A 651 15.61 10.98 -3.35
CA ARG A 651 14.75 11.77 -2.44
C ARG A 651 15.50 12.97 -1.89
N GLY A 652 16.77 12.81 -1.51
CA GLY A 652 17.62 13.89 -1.05
C GLY A 652 17.86 14.97 -2.11
N MET A 653 18.00 14.60 -3.38
CA MET A 653 18.07 15.58 -4.48
C MET A 653 16.77 16.35 -4.66
N GLN A 654 15.63 15.68 -4.60
CA GLN A 654 14.31 16.35 -4.68
C GLN A 654 14.04 17.29 -3.50
N GLU A 655 14.39 16.88 -2.29
CA GLU A 655 14.26 17.72 -1.09
C GLU A 655 15.15 18.96 -1.17
N ARG A 656 16.41 18.78 -1.62
CA ARG A 656 17.36 19.90 -1.83
C ARG A 656 16.87 20.85 -2.93
N ALA A 657 16.37 20.34 -4.05
CA ALA A 657 15.82 21.17 -5.11
C ALA A 657 14.63 22.01 -4.62
N ARG A 658 13.69 21.39 -3.89
CA ARG A 658 12.56 22.11 -3.27
C ARG A 658 13.02 23.17 -2.28
N ARG A 659 14.05 22.88 -1.50
CA ARG A 659 14.62 23.80 -0.50
C ARG A 659 15.15 25.08 -1.13
N ILE A 660 15.71 24.99 -2.32
CA ILE A 660 16.18 26.15 -3.08
C ILE A 660 15.14 26.71 -4.07
N GLY A 661 13.87 26.28 -3.96
CA GLY A 661 12.80 26.72 -4.88
C GLY A 661 13.01 26.32 -6.32
N GLY A 662 13.85 25.32 -6.58
CA GLY A 662 14.10 24.74 -7.90
C GLY A 662 13.16 23.57 -8.19
N ASP A 663 12.96 23.29 -9.45
CA ASP A 663 12.24 22.11 -9.94
C ASP A 663 13.23 21.04 -10.42
N LEU A 664 13.08 19.81 -9.95
CA LEU A 664 13.94 18.69 -10.32
C LEU A 664 13.12 17.61 -11.00
N ALA A 665 13.38 17.43 -12.29
CA ALA A 665 12.84 16.32 -13.07
C ALA A 665 13.88 15.21 -13.21
N ILE A 666 13.44 13.98 -13.07
CA ILE A 666 14.27 12.79 -13.27
C ILE A 666 13.55 11.89 -14.26
N GLU A 667 14.18 11.72 -15.42
CA GLU A 667 13.69 10.91 -16.53
C GLU A 667 14.63 9.71 -16.69
N SER A 668 14.13 8.52 -16.57
CA SER A 668 14.92 7.30 -16.76
C SER A 668 14.03 6.16 -17.27
N ASN A 669 14.57 5.41 -18.19
CA ASN A 669 13.92 4.23 -18.74
C ASN A 669 14.91 3.06 -18.71
N PRO A 670 14.49 1.84 -18.41
CA PRO A 670 15.33 0.66 -18.51
C PRO A 670 15.97 0.55 -19.90
N SER A 671 17.30 0.50 -19.95
CA SER A 671 18.16 0.48 -21.17
C SER A 671 18.20 1.79 -21.97
N GLY A 672 17.76 2.91 -21.41
CA GLY A 672 17.73 4.22 -22.09
C GLY A 672 18.51 5.33 -21.38
N GLY A 673 19.33 5.01 -20.35
CA GLY A 673 20.05 5.99 -19.55
C GLY A 673 19.17 6.76 -18.56
N THR A 674 19.76 7.73 -17.87
CA THR A 674 19.05 8.62 -16.95
C THR A 674 19.35 10.07 -17.28
N ARG A 675 18.36 10.93 -17.13
CA ARG A 675 18.48 12.37 -17.27
C ARG A 675 17.91 13.03 -16.01
N VAL A 676 18.73 13.83 -15.36
CA VAL A 676 18.38 14.63 -14.20
C VAL A 676 18.43 16.10 -14.60
N ILE A 677 17.32 16.81 -14.52
CA ILE A 677 17.19 18.20 -14.94
C ILE A 677 16.79 19.01 -13.70
N LEU A 678 17.64 19.96 -13.33
CA LEU A 678 17.36 20.96 -12.28
C LEU A 678 17.12 22.31 -12.92
N ALA A 679 15.94 22.88 -12.69
CA ALA A 679 15.61 24.24 -13.09
C ALA A 679 15.48 25.13 -11.85
N VAL A 680 16.19 26.27 -11.86
CA VAL A 680 16.15 27.28 -10.80
C VAL A 680 15.65 28.60 -11.37
N GLY A 681 14.48 29.04 -10.91
CA GLY A 681 13.83 30.24 -11.43
C GLY A 681 14.37 31.55 -10.85
N ARG A 682 14.16 32.67 -11.54
CA ARG A 682 14.61 34.04 -11.17
C ARG A 682 14.10 34.52 -9.80
N LYS A 683 12.98 33.99 -9.29
CA LYS A 683 12.42 34.36 -7.96
C LYS A 683 13.29 33.88 -6.78
N THR A 684 14.19 32.96 -7.03
CA THR A 684 15.10 32.39 -6.03
C THR A 684 16.51 33.02 -6.13
N MET A 685 16.69 33.91 -7.08
CA MET A 685 17.88 34.72 -7.27
C MET A 685 17.70 36.00 -6.45
N ALA A 686 18.67 36.36 -5.59
CA ALA A 686 18.63 37.51 -4.65
C ALA A 686 18.62 38.84 -5.38
#